data_21b599635abbcb7f23c3bb996a37806f
#
_entry.id   21b599635abbcb7f23c3bb996a37806f
#
_cell.length_a   1.000
_cell.length_b   1.000
_cell.length_c   1.000
_cell.angle_alpha   90.00
_cell.angle_beta   90.00
_cell.angle_gamma   90.00
#
_symmetry.space_group_name_H-M   'P 1'
#
loop_
_entity.id
_entity.type
_entity.pdbx_description
1 polymer ?
#
loop_
_entity_poly.entity_id
_entity_poly.type
_entity_poly.pdbx_seq_one_letter_code
_entity_poly.pdbx_strand_id
1 'polypeptide(L)'
;MKISAISAKLFFILVSLLFLANGIHSQSIYEPRDLSKVKWSPSDFGTMWTFDNVPVDRFEKEYGFRPTQEWLDDVRLSALQFTNGCSAAFVSADGLIMTNHHCGRGWLRGLSPKGEDYLRDGFYAKTMSEEIKVPNAYVDQLIAIEDVTKEVLDAMQAGKDSNEKIMLRNDKIKELQEKYSKETGLVCNVVELYNGNKFSMYEYRRYSDLRLVMAPDFQIASTGWDWDNFTYPRYELDFMFFRAYENDKPVESEHFFKWSKNGAKEGEPIFVIGRPGSTQRLISVAQMEFLKDHEYNHFLAFYNELYKVYFELFQTVTDPAQHSELLNMVMGVGNARKSFAGRYMALRDEYIMTKKKSFENELIEKVNADSTLKAKYGFVWKSIQETLDEMKKYIDEYFGLMMGQRIRNPFALAAINAIKFANQMKLPVADREAAYKPDSLNTTIDKLFPKDYEPVRDAKMLRALVNFLSSALGPDHYITKELFAGKKGDNAVNYLMTASNCSSKEKFVKFLRETKPDEILNSNDPFIKLVQFGYKRRADLDAEYKENDNTLAVLNQMLGEAAYKVFGNKFPPDATSTLRISDGKIEGYEYNGTIAPGKTTFYGMYDRWNSFGKKEYPWGLHPRWQKIPDGFDLSLPVGFASTNDIVGGNSGSSVINEKKEVVGLIHDGNLESLAGDFIFLPENNRAVATDSWGLIEALKFYFHADRLVNELQSGKTE
;
A
#
# COMPACT_ATOMS: atom_id res chain seq x y z
N MET A 1 -29.78 20.38 65.09
CA MET A 1 -28.48 20.85 64.63
C MET A 1 -28.73 21.80 63.44
N LYS A 2 -28.61 23.12 63.66
CA LYS A 2 -28.78 24.11 62.59
C LYS A 2 -27.45 24.25 61.85
N ILE A 3 -27.31 23.65 60.68
CA ILE A 3 -26.18 23.93 59.76
C ILE A 3 -26.45 25.36 59.25
N SER A 4 -25.51 26.28 59.49
CA SER A 4 -25.69 27.69 59.20
C SER A 4 -25.78 27.91 57.69
N ALA A 5 -26.69 28.75 57.23
CA ALA A 5 -26.88 29.11 55.80
C ALA A 5 -25.62 29.68 55.14
N ILE A 6 -24.61 30.04 55.90
CA ILE A 6 -23.29 30.50 55.44
C ILE A 6 -22.46 29.35 54.95
N SER A 7 -22.49 28.16 55.60
CA SER A 7 -21.72 26.98 55.16
C SER A 7 -22.28 26.39 53.82
N ALA A 8 -23.60 26.45 53.62
CA ALA A 8 -24.20 26.01 52.36
C ALA A 8 -23.87 26.97 51.20
N LYS A 9 -23.86 28.29 51.45
CA LYS A 9 -23.46 29.27 50.42
C LYS A 9 -21.97 29.16 50.05
N LEU A 10 -21.08 28.94 51.01
CA LEU A 10 -19.66 28.72 50.76
C LEU A 10 -19.40 27.41 50.00
N PHE A 11 -20.14 26.34 50.30
CA PHE A 11 -20.07 25.09 49.58
C PHE A 11 -20.54 25.22 48.12
N PHE A 12 -21.66 25.93 47.87
CA PHE A 12 -22.14 26.21 46.51
C PHE A 12 -21.19 27.13 45.74
N ILE A 13 -20.56 28.11 46.36
CA ILE A 13 -19.57 28.97 45.71
C ILE A 13 -18.29 28.18 45.41
N LEU A 14 -17.83 27.27 46.28
CA LEU A 14 -16.67 26.41 46.05
C LEU A 14 -16.92 25.39 44.95
N VAL A 15 -18.13 24.80 44.88
CA VAL A 15 -18.53 23.89 43.80
C VAL A 15 -18.66 24.65 42.48
N SER A 16 -19.23 25.86 42.47
CA SER A 16 -19.30 26.70 41.27
C SER A 16 -17.93 27.17 40.81
N LEU A 17 -16.99 27.44 41.70
CA LEU A 17 -15.60 27.77 41.34
C LEU A 17 -14.81 26.54 40.85
N LEU A 18 -15.10 25.35 41.35
CA LEU A 18 -14.54 24.09 40.84
C LEU A 18 -15.11 23.76 39.44
N PHE A 19 -16.34 24.10 39.13
CA PHE A 19 -16.91 23.98 37.77
C PHE A 19 -16.38 25.06 36.80
N LEU A 20 -16.02 26.25 37.33
CA LEU A 20 -15.39 27.31 36.53
C LEU A 20 -13.86 27.12 36.34
N ALA A 21 -13.19 26.38 37.23
CA ALA A 21 -11.75 26.07 37.13
C ALA A 21 -11.49 24.84 36.23
N ASN A 22 -12.48 23.97 36.01
CA ASN A 22 -12.49 22.94 34.97
C ASN A 22 -13.24 23.45 33.73
N GLY A 23 -12.93 24.64 33.28
CA GLY A 23 -13.13 25.00 31.89
C GLY A 23 -12.32 24.02 31.04
N ILE A 24 -12.89 22.87 30.79
CA ILE A 24 -12.51 22.08 29.60
C ILE A 24 -12.63 23.06 28.47
N HIS A 25 -11.53 23.63 28.03
CA HIS A 25 -11.44 24.18 26.70
C HIS A 25 -11.61 22.96 25.75
N SER A 26 -12.85 22.52 25.58
CA SER A 26 -13.24 21.90 24.36
C SER A 26 -12.91 22.94 23.30
N GLN A 27 -11.74 22.84 22.68
CA GLN A 27 -11.52 23.53 21.43
C GLN A 27 -12.68 23.10 20.55
N SER A 28 -13.55 24.04 20.22
CA SER A 28 -14.62 23.75 19.28
C SER A 28 -13.97 23.19 18.01
N ILE A 29 -14.31 21.97 17.61
CA ILE A 29 -13.87 21.38 16.35
C ILE A 29 -14.24 22.26 15.15
N TYR A 30 -15.03 23.29 15.35
CA TYR A 30 -15.48 24.28 14.39
C TYR A 30 -14.71 25.62 14.47
N GLU A 31 -13.78 25.78 15.42
CA GLU A 31 -12.93 26.97 15.43
C GLU A 31 -11.82 26.80 14.40
N PRO A 32 -11.67 27.74 13.43
CA PRO A 32 -10.58 27.71 12.49
C PRO A 32 -9.23 27.70 13.23
N ARG A 33 -8.36 26.77 12.86
CA ARG A 33 -6.99 26.72 13.44
C ARG A 33 -6.23 27.99 13.07
N ASP A 34 -5.58 28.61 14.03
CA ASP A 34 -4.69 29.75 13.79
C ASP A 34 -3.37 29.25 13.17
N LEU A 35 -3.32 29.25 11.83
CA LEU A 35 -2.17 28.75 11.09
C LEU A 35 -0.88 29.52 11.37
N SER A 36 -0.96 30.77 11.87
CA SER A 36 0.25 31.57 12.19
C SER A 36 1.05 31.00 13.36
N LYS A 37 0.43 30.16 14.20
CA LYS A 37 1.05 29.49 15.34
C LYS A 37 1.51 28.07 15.05
N VAL A 38 1.18 27.54 13.89
CA VAL A 38 1.51 26.18 13.50
C VAL A 38 3.01 26.08 13.18
N LYS A 39 3.67 25.13 13.87
CA LYS A 39 5.08 24.81 13.65
C LYS A 39 5.25 23.30 13.51
N TRP A 40 6.29 22.91 12.80
CA TRP A 40 6.70 21.53 12.72
C TRP A 40 7.29 21.02 14.04
N SER A 41 7.33 19.72 14.19
CA SER A 41 8.02 19.03 15.28
C SER A 41 8.70 17.75 14.76
N PRO A 42 9.74 17.22 15.44
CA PRO A 42 10.35 15.94 15.04
C PRO A 42 9.36 14.78 14.93
N SER A 43 8.27 14.77 15.69
CA SER A 43 7.21 13.77 15.63
C SER A 43 6.47 13.76 14.29
N ASP A 44 6.51 14.84 13.54
CA ASP A 44 5.89 14.91 12.20
C ASP A 44 6.53 13.94 11.18
N PHE A 45 7.75 13.47 11.47
CA PHE A 45 8.45 12.44 10.70
C PHE A 45 8.13 11.02 11.16
N GLY A 46 7.34 10.87 12.23
CA GLY A 46 6.80 9.60 12.72
C GLY A 46 7.76 8.75 13.54
N THR A 47 7.46 7.45 13.62
CA THR A 47 8.11 6.51 14.53
C THR A 47 8.52 5.18 13.88
N MET A 48 8.68 5.11 12.56
CA MET A 48 9.09 3.90 11.85
C MET A 48 10.62 3.72 11.87
N TRP A 49 11.16 3.27 13.01
CA TRP A 49 12.60 3.14 13.25
C TRP A 49 13.21 1.91 12.59
N THR A 50 14.44 2.04 12.09
CA THR A 50 15.25 0.90 11.66
C THR A 50 15.84 0.18 12.87
N PHE A 51 16.07 -1.14 12.80
CA PHE A 51 16.59 -1.91 13.92
C PHE A 51 18.04 -1.57 14.33
N ASP A 52 18.79 -0.94 13.45
CA ASP A 52 20.13 -0.43 13.73
C ASP A 52 20.15 1.01 14.27
N ASN A 53 18.99 1.65 14.44
CA ASN A 53 18.85 3.01 14.99
C ASN A 53 17.56 3.21 15.79
N VAL A 54 17.26 2.28 16.73
CA VAL A 54 16.11 2.38 17.61
C VAL A 54 16.39 3.41 18.71
N PRO A 55 15.50 4.39 18.98
CA PRO A 55 15.70 5.42 19.99
C PRO A 55 15.38 4.90 21.40
N VAL A 56 16.21 4.01 21.94
CA VAL A 56 15.99 3.34 23.23
C VAL A 56 15.83 4.31 24.42
N ASP A 57 16.51 5.45 24.39
CA ASP A 57 16.39 6.49 25.43
C ASP A 57 15.00 7.16 25.40
N ARG A 58 14.41 7.28 24.19
CA ARG A 58 13.03 7.78 24.03
C ARG A 58 12.03 6.77 24.59
N PHE A 59 12.18 5.48 24.28
CA PHE A 59 11.29 4.43 24.80
C PHE A 59 11.32 4.37 26.32
N GLU A 60 12.52 4.50 26.94
CA GLU A 60 12.64 4.57 28.39
C GLU A 60 11.92 5.78 28.96
N LYS A 61 12.09 6.96 28.34
CA LYS A 61 11.48 8.20 28.81
C LYS A 61 9.95 8.19 28.65
N GLU A 62 9.43 7.70 27.54
CA GLU A 62 8.00 7.80 27.20
C GLU A 62 7.18 6.65 27.79
N TYR A 63 7.77 5.46 27.90
CA TYR A 63 7.07 4.23 28.28
C TYR A 63 7.62 3.58 29.56
N GLY A 64 8.76 4.03 30.08
CA GLY A 64 9.46 3.36 31.17
C GLY A 64 10.12 2.04 30.79
N PHE A 65 10.21 1.75 29.47
CA PHE A 65 10.77 0.53 28.91
C PHE A 65 12.00 0.82 28.07
N ARG A 66 13.12 0.17 28.43
CA ARG A 66 14.37 0.23 27.67
C ARG A 66 14.70 -1.14 27.08
N PRO A 67 14.45 -1.38 25.78
CA PRO A 67 14.81 -2.64 25.16
C PRO A 67 16.31 -2.87 25.17
N THR A 68 16.73 -4.11 25.47
CA THR A 68 18.10 -4.56 25.32
C THR A 68 18.40 -4.90 23.87
N GLN A 69 19.68 -5.01 23.50
CA GLN A 69 20.05 -5.47 22.15
C GLN A 69 19.52 -6.88 21.88
N GLU A 70 19.58 -7.77 22.86
CA GLU A 70 19.03 -9.13 22.74
C GLU A 70 17.51 -9.12 22.48
N TRP A 71 16.76 -8.20 23.13
CA TRP A 71 15.32 -8.02 22.88
C TRP A 71 15.09 -7.55 21.44
N LEU A 72 15.87 -6.59 20.94
CA LEU A 72 15.75 -6.06 19.57
C LEU A 72 16.10 -7.12 18.52
N ASP A 73 17.15 -7.91 18.76
CA ASP A 73 17.58 -8.99 17.87
C ASP A 73 16.52 -10.10 17.79
N ASP A 74 15.96 -10.52 18.92
CA ASP A 74 14.91 -11.52 18.98
C ASP A 74 13.64 -11.05 18.27
N VAL A 75 13.25 -9.78 18.46
CA VAL A 75 12.11 -9.16 17.77
C VAL A 75 12.35 -9.09 16.25
N ARG A 76 13.54 -8.70 15.82
CA ARG A 76 13.91 -8.65 14.41
C ARG A 76 13.87 -10.04 13.76
N LEU A 77 14.38 -11.04 14.44
CA LEU A 77 14.44 -12.42 13.95
C LEU A 77 13.10 -13.15 14.02
N SER A 78 12.16 -12.70 14.85
CA SER A 78 10.78 -13.22 14.88
C SER A 78 9.92 -12.67 13.75
N ALA A 79 10.23 -11.48 13.23
CA ALA A 79 9.49 -10.82 12.18
C ALA A 79 9.90 -11.27 10.78
N LEU A 80 8.93 -11.28 9.85
CA LEU A 80 9.10 -11.77 8.49
C LEU A 80 8.55 -10.75 7.47
N GLN A 81 9.20 -10.69 6.33
CA GLN A 81 8.61 -10.07 5.15
C GLN A 81 7.83 -11.14 4.37
N PHE A 82 6.57 -10.86 4.06
CA PHE A 82 5.73 -11.78 3.32
C PHE A 82 5.71 -11.44 1.82
N THR A 83 5.56 -12.45 0.99
CA THR A 83 5.29 -12.28 -0.44
C THR A 83 4.20 -11.20 -0.67
N ASN A 84 4.22 -10.50 -1.78
CA ASN A 84 3.29 -9.41 -2.12
C ASN A 84 3.45 -8.10 -1.32
N GLY A 85 4.54 -7.93 -0.59
CA GLY A 85 4.82 -6.68 0.11
C GLY A 85 4.13 -6.50 1.45
N CYS A 86 3.51 -7.54 1.99
CA CYS A 86 2.97 -7.60 3.34
C CYS A 86 4.04 -7.95 4.39
N SER A 87 3.66 -7.86 5.64
CA SER A 87 4.42 -8.30 6.81
C SER A 87 3.88 -9.65 7.32
N ALA A 88 4.69 -10.35 8.10
CA ALA A 88 4.31 -11.56 8.82
C ALA A 88 5.23 -11.76 10.04
N ALA A 89 4.99 -12.79 10.83
CA ALA A 89 5.91 -13.19 11.89
C ALA A 89 5.77 -14.68 12.23
N PHE A 90 6.84 -15.29 12.74
CA PHE A 90 6.74 -16.56 13.43
C PHE A 90 6.00 -16.37 14.76
N VAL A 91 5.04 -17.27 15.04
CA VAL A 91 4.21 -17.27 16.26
C VAL A 91 4.23 -18.61 16.99
N SER A 92 5.08 -19.54 16.55
CA SER A 92 5.44 -20.75 17.28
C SER A 92 6.86 -21.20 16.94
N ALA A 93 7.44 -22.06 17.79
CA ALA A 93 8.74 -22.68 17.56
C ALA A 93 8.74 -23.62 16.34
N ASP A 94 7.58 -24.12 15.92
CA ASP A 94 7.42 -25.07 14.82
C ASP A 94 6.98 -24.38 13.51
N GLY A 95 7.51 -23.20 13.30
CA GLY A 95 7.43 -22.47 12.03
C GLY A 95 6.04 -21.96 11.65
N LEU A 96 5.10 -21.82 12.61
CA LEU A 96 3.80 -21.23 12.36
C LEU A 96 3.95 -19.74 12.10
N ILE A 97 3.34 -19.26 11.00
CA ILE A 97 3.43 -17.88 10.53
C ILE A 97 2.05 -17.24 10.56
N MET A 98 1.97 -16.02 11.10
CA MET A 98 0.78 -15.19 11.11
C MET A 98 0.93 -14.02 10.11
N THR A 99 -0.13 -13.76 9.33
CA THR A 99 -0.28 -12.58 8.46
C THR A 99 -1.77 -12.25 8.27
N ASN A 100 -2.12 -11.29 7.42
CA ASN A 100 -3.52 -10.98 7.11
C ASN A 100 -4.12 -11.91 6.03
N HIS A 101 -5.44 -12.07 6.08
CA HIS A 101 -6.21 -12.75 5.05
C HIS A 101 -6.07 -12.06 3.69
N HIS A 102 -6.18 -10.74 3.62
CA HIS A 102 -6.06 -10.02 2.36
C HIS A 102 -4.67 -10.17 1.70
N CYS A 103 -3.61 -10.47 2.47
CA CYS A 103 -2.28 -10.78 1.96
C CYS A 103 -2.20 -12.16 1.28
N GLY A 104 -3.00 -13.13 1.76
CA GLY A 104 -2.97 -14.53 1.31
C GLY A 104 -4.16 -14.98 0.45
N ARG A 105 -5.28 -14.25 0.48
CA ARG A 105 -6.55 -14.68 -0.14
C ARG A 105 -6.47 -14.96 -1.65
N GLY A 106 -5.51 -14.35 -2.34
CA GLY A 106 -5.33 -14.56 -3.78
C GLY A 106 -5.05 -16.02 -4.19
N TRP A 107 -4.51 -16.84 -3.27
CA TRP A 107 -4.27 -18.25 -3.52
C TRP A 107 -5.47 -19.15 -3.24
N LEU A 108 -6.39 -18.74 -2.34
CA LEU A 108 -7.44 -19.62 -1.79
C LEU A 108 -8.29 -20.28 -2.87
N ARG A 109 -8.66 -19.55 -3.93
CA ARG A 109 -9.42 -20.10 -5.04
C ARG A 109 -8.65 -21.20 -5.78
N GLY A 110 -7.35 -20.99 -6.05
CA GLY A 110 -6.51 -21.98 -6.73
C GLY A 110 -6.20 -23.21 -5.90
N LEU A 111 -6.32 -23.10 -4.57
CA LEU A 111 -6.13 -24.19 -3.62
C LEU A 111 -7.44 -24.96 -3.34
N SER A 112 -8.60 -24.41 -3.68
CA SER A 112 -9.91 -25.04 -3.42
C SER A 112 -10.11 -26.27 -4.32
N PRO A 113 -10.44 -27.46 -3.77
CA PRO A 113 -10.84 -28.61 -4.56
C PRO A 113 -12.16 -28.34 -5.29
N LYS A 114 -12.46 -29.17 -6.28
CA LYS A 114 -13.72 -29.07 -7.02
C LYS A 114 -14.93 -29.25 -6.08
N GLY A 115 -15.77 -28.23 -5.99
CA GLY A 115 -16.98 -28.22 -5.15
C GLY A 115 -16.80 -27.52 -3.80
N GLU A 116 -15.58 -27.12 -3.45
CA GLU A 116 -15.27 -26.31 -2.26
C GLU A 116 -14.88 -24.89 -2.66
N ASP A 117 -15.02 -23.94 -1.75
CA ASP A 117 -14.63 -22.54 -1.96
C ASP A 117 -13.98 -21.99 -0.69
N TYR A 118 -12.65 -22.13 -0.60
CA TYR A 118 -11.87 -21.71 0.56
C TYR A 118 -11.85 -20.17 0.73
N LEU A 119 -12.09 -19.41 -0.32
CA LEU A 119 -12.24 -17.97 -0.20
C LEU A 119 -13.55 -17.61 0.50
N ARG A 120 -14.67 -18.23 0.10
CA ARG A 120 -15.99 -17.95 0.67
C ARG A 120 -16.13 -18.53 2.07
N ASP A 121 -15.77 -19.81 2.29
CA ASP A 121 -16.11 -20.58 3.47
C ASP A 121 -14.96 -20.69 4.49
N GLY A 122 -13.76 -20.23 4.11
CA GLY A 122 -12.54 -20.42 4.88
C GLY A 122 -11.95 -21.82 4.75
N PHE A 123 -10.79 -22.02 5.38
CA PHE A 123 -10.05 -23.29 5.43
C PHE A 123 -9.41 -23.47 6.79
N TYR A 124 -9.38 -24.68 7.30
CA TYR A 124 -8.61 -25.07 8.47
C TYR A 124 -8.06 -26.49 8.35
N ALA A 125 -6.75 -26.65 8.43
CA ALA A 125 -6.06 -27.93 8.49
C ALA A 125 -6.11 -28.49 9.92
N LYS A 126 -6.88 -29.55 10.13
CA LYS A 126 -7.03 -30.21 11.45
C LYS A 126 -5.77 -30.96 11.87
N THR A 127 -4.97 -31.38 10.90
CA THR A 127 -3.69 -32.07 11.08
C THR A 127 -2.61 -31.42 10.23
N MET A 128 -1.33 -31.66 10.54
CA MET A 128 -0.22 -31.18 9.72
C MET A 128 -0.24 -31.74 8.28
N SER A 129 -0.74 -32.96 8.10
CA SER A 129 -0.84 -33.56 6.76
C SER A 129 -1.91 -32.94 5.87
N GLU A 130 -2.84 -32.16 6.43
CA GLU A 130 -3.85 -31.40 5.70
C GLU A 130 -3.37 -29.99 5.32
N GLU A 131 -2.21 -29.55 5.81
CA GLU A 131 -1.64 -28.24 5.46
C GLU A 131 -1.27 -28.20 3.97
N ILE A 132 -1.81 -27.24 3.24
CA ILE A 132 -1.76 -27.20 1.75
C ILE A 132 -0.60 -26.33 1.29
N LYS A 133 0.32 -26.91 0.48
CA LYS A 133 1.43 -26.15 -0.12
C LYS A 133 0.92 -25.04 -1.03
N VAL A 134 1.44 -23.82 -0.82
CA VAL A 134 1.06 -22.61 -1.56
C VAL A 134 2.09 -22.32 -2.63
N PRO A 135 1.71 -22.30 -3.92
CA PRO A 135 2.66 -22.07 -4.99
C PRO A 135 3.22 -20.64 -4.99
N ASN A 136 4.54 -20.51 -5.16
CA ASN A 136 5.26 -19.24 -5.24
C ASN A 136 5.14 -18.32 -4.02
N ALA A 137 4.64 -18.81 -2.89
CA ALA A 137 4.65 -18.09 -1.62
C ALA A 137 6.00 -18.26 -0.92
N TYR A 138 6.49 -17.20 -0.29
CA TYR A 138 7.71 -17.24 0.53
C TYR A 138 7.64 -16.18 1.62
N VAL A 139 8.50 -16.34 2.62
CA VAL A 139 8.82 -15.31 3.61
C VAL A 139 10.32 -15.12 3.70
N ASP A 140 10.73 -13.88 3.99
CA ASP A 140 12.12 -13.49 4.19
C ASP A 140 12.33 -13.03 5.64
N GLN A 141 13.26 -13.67 6.35
CA GLN A 141 13.69 -13.35 7.71
C GLN A 141 14.96 -12.51 7.65
N LEU A 142 14.96 -11.32 8.25
CA LEU A 142 16.13 -10.42 8.27
C LEU A 142 17.19 -10.92 9.26
N ILE A 143 18.29 -11.46 8.73
CA ILE A 143 19.39 -12.06 9.51
C ILE A 143 20.43 -11.02 9.94
N ALA A 144 20.87 -10.16 9.01
CA ALA A 144 21.91 -9.18 9.27
C ALA A 144 21.64 -7.84 8.56
N ILE A 145 22.24 -6.78 9.11
CA ILE A 145 22.26 -5.43 8.53
C ILE A 145 23.71 -4.95 8.59
N GLU A 146 24.31 -4.62 7.44
CA GLU A 146 25.67 -4.09 7.35
C GLU A 146 25.69 -2.73 6.64
N ASP A 147 26.55 -1.82 7.08
CA ASP A 147 26.71 -0.49 6.48
C ASP A 147 27.63 -0.56 5.26
N VAL A 148 27.10 -0.27 4.07
CA VAL A 148 27.82 -0.22 2.79
C VAL A 148 27.81 1.20 2.19
N THR A 149 27.54 2.20 3.02
CA THR A 149 27.37 3.60 2.59
C THR A 149 28.61 4.11 1.85
N LYS A 150 29.80 3.82 2.41
CA LYS A 150 31.04 4.35 1.84
C LYS A 150 31.27 3.84 0.42
N GLU A 151 31.11 2.54 0.19
CA GLU A 151 31.33 1.91 -1.12
C GLU A 151 30.38 2.46 -2.19
N VAL A 152 29.11 2.67 -1.82
CA VAL A 152 28.09 3.19 -2.75
C VAL A 152 28.33 4.66 -3.06
N LEU A 153 28.60 5.49 -2.04
CA LEU A 153 28.83 6.93 -2.23
C LEU A 153 30.14 7.21 -2.98
N ASP A 154 31.20 6.46 -2.71
CA ASP A 154 32.48 6.61 -3.43
C ASP A 154 32.31 6.33 -4.93
N ALA A 155 31.53 5.29 -5.29
CA ALA A 155 31.22 4.99 -6.69
C ALA A 155 30.40 6.11 -7.34
N MET A 156 29.39 6.61 -6.64
CA MET A 156 28.51 7.68 -7.12
C MET A 156 29.29 9.00 -7.37
N GLN A 157 30.26 9.33 -6.52
CA GLN A 157 31.04 10.56 -6.63
C GLN A 157 31.93 10.61 -7.89
N ALA A 158 32.22 9.47 -8.51
CA ALA A 158 33.00 9.39 -9.75
C ALA A 158 32.20 9.87 -10.99
N GLY A 159 30.88 9.98 -10.89
CA GLY A 159 30.01 10.43 -11.98
C GLY A 159 30.07 11.93 -12.21
N LYS A 160 30.05 12.36 -13.49
CA LYS A 160 30.19 13.76 -13.94
C LYS A 160 28.89 14.54 -13.85
N ASP A 161 27.76 13.87 -14.07
CA ASP A 161 26.42 14.44 -14.03
C ASP A 161 25.45 13.53 -13.26
N SER A 162 24.19 13.95 -13.12
CA SER A 162 23.20 13.20 -12.35
C SER A 162 22.93 11.81 -12.92
N ASN A 163 22.88 11.66 -14.25
CA ASN A 163 22.64 10.38 -14.90
C ASN A 163 23.78 9.41 -14.63
N GLU A 164 25.03 9.85 -14.81
CA GLU A 164 26.23 9.02 -14.56
C GLU A 164 26.35 8.66 -13.07
N LYS A 165 26.07 9.62 -12.16
CA LYS A 165 26.04 9.36 -10.71
C LYS A 165 25.06 8.28 -10.33
N ILE A 166 23.82 8.35 -10.81
CA ILE A 166 22.77 7.35 -10.53
C ILE A 166 23.12 6.00 -11.17
N MET A 167 23.69 6.00 -12.38
CA MET A 167 24.14 4.77 -13.04
C MET A 167 25.23 4.06 -12.20
N LEU A 168 26.30 4.77 -11.84
CA LEU A 168 27.41 4.21 -11.05
C LEU A 168 26.96 3.74 -9.66
N ARG A 169 26.03 4.47 -9.02
CA ARG A 169 25.38 4.04 -7.78
C ARG A 169 24.69 2.69 -7.96
N ASN A 170 23.84 2.57 -8.98
CA ASN A 170 23.05 1.37 -9.21
C ASN A 170 23.93 0.18 -9.59
N ASP A 171 24.98 0.38 -10.38
CA ASP A 171 25.95 -0.66 -10.73
C ASP A 171 26.70 -1.16 -9.47
N LYS A 172 27.13 -0.24 -8.57
CA LYS A 172 27.79 -0.62 -7.31
C LYS A 172 26.84 -1.38 -6.37
N ILE A 173 25.58 -0.93 -6.27
CA ILE A 173 24.55 -1.62 -5.49
C ILE A 173 24.40 -3.06 -5.99
N LYS A 174 24.27 -3.25 -7.31
CA LYS A 174 24.14 -4.57 -7.91
C LYS A 174 25.36 -5.44 -7.63
N GLU A 175 26.58 -4.90 -7.82
CA GLU A 175 27.84 -5.60 -7.52
C GLU A 175 27.87 -6.09 -6.08
N LEU A 176 27.54 -5.23 -5.10
CA LEU A 176 27.55 -5.57 -3.69
C LEU A 176 26.50 -6.65 -3.37
N GLN A 177 25.28 -6.54 -3.90
CA GLN A 177 24.23 -7.54 -3.70
C GLN A 177 24.64 -8.92 -4.23
N GLU A 178 25.23 -8.99 -5.44
CA GLU A 178 25.74 -10.23 -6.02
C GLU A 178 26.90 -10.83 -5.21
N LYS A 179 27.83 -9.99 -4.74
CA LYS A 179 28.95 -10.39 -3.90
C LYS A 179 28.48 -11.01 -2.58
N TYR A 180 27.65 -10.27 -1.82
CA TYR A 180 27.16 -10.73 -0.52
C TYR A 180 26.27 -11.98 -0.64
N SER A 181 25.39 -12.03 -1.64
CA SER A 181 24.57 -13.23 -1.88
C SER A 181 25.40 -14.47 -2.18
N LYS A 182 26.52 -14.32 -2.90
CA LYS A 182 27.43 -15.42 -3.19
C LYS A 182 28.24 -15.87 -1.96
N GLU A 183 28.65 -14.92 -1.12
CA GLU A 183 29.45 -15.18 0.08
C GLU A 183 28.64 -15.81 1.21
N THR A 184 27.41 -15.35 1.40
CA THR A 184 26.53 -15.75 2.53
C THR A 184 25.53 -16.85 2.17
N GLY A 185 25.18 -17.00 0.90
CA GLY A 185 24.08 -17.86 0.45
C GLY A 185 22.68 -17.29 0.76
N LEU A 186 22.60 -16.05 1.23
CA LEU A 186 21.37 -15.34 1.59
C LEU A 186 20.85 -14.46 0.43
N VAL A 187 19.61 -14.01 0.55
CA VAL A 187 19.06 -12.96 -0.33
C VAL A 187 19.51 -11.61 0.19
N CYS A 188 20.36 -10.91 -0.56
CA CYS A 188 20.98 -9.67 -0.12
C CYS A 188 20.44 -8.48 -0.93
N ASN A 189 19.97 -7.44 -0.24
CA ASN A 189 19.46 -6.23 -0.84
C ASN A 189 20.09 -4.99 -0.18
N VAL A 190 20.60 -4.07 -0.99
CA VAL A 190 21.02 -2.75 -0.50
C VAL A 190 19.81 -1.86 -0.33
N VAL A 191 19.65 -1.33 0.86
CA VAL A 191 18.56 -0.43 1.27
C VAL A 191 19.07 1.00 1.32
N GLU A 192 18.41 1.89 0.59
CA GLU A 192 18.66 3.32 0.62
C GLU A 192 17.87 3.96 1.76
N LEU A 193 18.54 4.72 2.62
CA LEU A 193 17.96 5.42 3.78
C LEU A 193 18.35 6.90 3.75
N TYR A 194 17.52 7.76 4.37
CA TYR A 194 17.75 9.21 4.45
C TYR A 194 18.02 9.85 3.07
N ASN A 195 17.20 9.49 2.09
CA ASN A 195 17.32 9.97 0.70
C ASN A 195 18.71 9.72 0.08
N GLY A 196 19.30 8.54 0.30
CA GLY A 196 20.61 8.18 -0.26
C GLY A 196 21.81 8.66 0.53
N ASN A 197 21.63 9.06 1.78
CA ASN A 197 22.74 9.41 2.67
C ASN A 197 23.26 8.23 3.51
N LYS A 198 22.52 7.14 3.56
CA LYS A 198 22.93 5.88 4.15
C LYS A 198 22.48 4.72 3.25
N PHE A 199 23.38 3.75 3.07
CA PHE A 199 23.11 2.51 2.36
C PHE A 199 23.45 1.34 3.28
N SER A 200 22.49 0.47 3.51
CA SER A 200 22.66 -0.71 4.36
C SER A 200 22.38 -1.97 3.56
N MET A 201 23.28 -2.96 3.65
CA MET A 201 23.06 -4.31 3.13
C MET A 201 22.15 -5.05 4.10
N TYR A 202 20.98 -5.48 3.64
CA TYR A 202 20.03 -6.31 4.38
C TYR A 202 20.11 -7.74 3.86
N GLU A 203 20.40 -8.69 4.73
CA GLU A 203 20.63 -10.10 4.40
C GLU A 203 19.46 -10.94 4.92
N TYR A 204 18.77 -11.66 4.01
CA TYR A 204 17.57 -12.39 4.34
C TYR A 204 17.72 -13.90 4.13
N ARG A 205 17.26 -14.69 5.10
CA ARG A 205 16.99 -16.10 4.91
C ARG A 205 15.58 -16.25 4.34
N ARG A 206 15.47 -16.92 3.19
CA ARG A 206 14.20 -17.16 2.51
C ARG A 206 13.66 -18.55 2.80
N TYR A 207 12.39 -18.62 3.19
CA TYR A 207 11.63 -19.87 3.32
C TYR A 207 10.57 -19.89 2.20
N SER A 208 10.67 -20.84 1.27
CA SER A 208 9.85 -20.91 0.05
C SER A 208 8.89 -22.11 -0.02
N ASP A 209 8.87 -22.97 0.98
CA ASP A 209 7.82 -23.97 1.16
C ASP A 209 6.86 -23.51 2.27
N LEU A 210 5.87 -22.73 1.88
CA LEU A 210 4.80 -22.30 2.79
C LEU A 210 3.56 -23.15 2.57
N ARG A 211 2.93 -23.59 3.68
CA ARG A 211 1.67 -24.34 3.65
C ARG A 211 0.60 -23.60 4.41
N LEU A 212 -0.59 -23.54 3.80
CA LEU A 212 -1.78 -22.93 4.40
C LEU A 212 -2.26 -23.79 5.58
N VAL A 213 -2.38 -23.16 6.74
CA VAL A 213 -2.87 -23.78 7.99
C VAL A 213 -4.31 -23.35 8.27
N MET A 214 -4.59 -22.05 8.16
CA MET A 214 -5.89 -21.47 8.46
C MET A 214 -6.15 -20.21 7.64
N ALA A 215 -7.35 -20.09 7.08
CA ALA A 215 -7.92 -18.89 6.54
C ALA A 215 -9.38 -18.75 7.01
N PRO A 216 -9.82 -17.60 7.53
CA PRO A 216 -11.23 -17.37 7.85
C PRO A 216 -12.07 -17.26 6.57
N ASP A 217 -13.39 -17.28 6.71
CA ASP A 217 -14.30 -16.94 5.62
C ASP A 217 -14.14 -15.47 5.21
N PHE A 218 -14.37 -15.19 3.92
CA PHE A 218 -14.20 -13.87 3.34
C PHE A 218 -15.00 -12.79 4.05
N GLN A 219 -16.21 -13.12 4.50
CA GLN A 219 -17.12 -12.14 5.07
C GLN A 219 -16.61 -11.57 6.40
N ILE A 220 -16.10 -12.43 7.29
CA ILE A 220 -15.52 -11.97 8.56
C ILE A 220 -14.17 -11.29 8.38
N ALA A 221 -13.38 -11.76 7.39
CA ALA A 221 -12.07 -11.19 7.10
C ALA A 221 -12.11 -9.86 6.34
N SER A 222 -13.29 -9.44 5.88
CA SER A 222 -13.45 -8.22 5.05
C SER A 222 -14.80 -7.55 5.28
N THR A 223 -15.39 -7.71 6.48
CA THR A 223 -16.70 -7.12 6.78
C THR A 223 -16.65 -5.60 6.67
N GLY A 224 -17.69 -5.02 6.05
CA GLY A 224 -17.70 -3.61 5.68
C GLY A 224 -17.07 -3.31 4.32
N TRP A 225 -16.27 -4.21 3.75
CA TRP A 225 -15.66 -4.15 2.43
C TRP A 225 -14.98 -2.79 2.16
N ASP A 226 -15.15 -2.23 0.94
CA ASP A 226 -14.62 -0.91 0.59
C ASP A 226 -15.20 0.23 1.45
N TRP A 227 -16.41 0.06 2.04
CA TRP A 227 -17.03 1.07 2.90
C TRP A 227 -16.23 1.33 4.17
N ASP A 228 -15.77 0.26 4.85
CA ASP A 228 -15.02 0.35 6.10
C ASP A 228 -13.49 0.41 5.89
N ASN A 229 -13.00 0.23 4.66
CA ASN A 229 -11.58 0.35 4.34
C ASN A 229 -11.06 1.76 4.65
N PHE A 230 -9.94 1.87 5.36
CA PHE A 230 -9.39 3.10 5.94
C PHE A 230 -10.37 3.85 6.88
N THR A 231 -11.20 3.12 7.60
CA THR A 231 -12.08 3.72 8.60
C THR A 231 -11.97 3.02 9.95
N TYR A 232 -12.39 3.72 11.00
CA TYR A 232 -12.50 3.17 12.35
C TYR A 232 -13.70 3.87 13.04
N PRO A 233 -14.55 3.17 13.83
CA PRO A 233 -14.43 1.79 14.35
C PRO A 233 -14.56 0.68 13.30
N ARG A 234 -13.77 -0.38 13.45
CA ARG A 234 -13.65 -1.53 12.55
C ARG A 234 -14.01 -2.83 13.26
N TYR A 235 -14.57 -3.83 12.55
CA TYR A 235 -15.12 -5.04 13.18
C TYR A 235 -14.72 -6.33 12.44
N GLU A 236 -13.66 -6.35 11.66
CA GLU A 236 -13.20 -7.52 10.92
C GLU A 236 -12.12 -8.32 11.64
N LEU A 237 -12.02 -9.59 11.29
CA LEU A 237 -10.95 -10.50 11.70
C LEU A 237 -10.10 -10.85 10.49
N ASP A 238 -9.23 -9.94 10.09
CA ASP A 238 -8.37 -10.08 8.92
C ASP A 238 -7.06 -10.77 9.32
N PHE A 239 -7.09 -12.12 9.38
CA PHE A 239 -5.95 -12.94 9.75
C PHE A 239 -5.81 -14.17 8.85
N MET A 240 -4.61 -14.73 8.77
CA MET A 240 -4.31 -15.97 8.06
C MET A 240 -3.06 -16.62 8.66
N PHE A 241 -3.04 -17.95 8.73
CA PHE A 241 -1.88 -18.68 9.22
C PHE A 241 -1.32 -19.60 8.15
N PHE A 242 0.00 -19.57 8.04
CA PHE A 242 0.80 -20.49 7.23
C PHE A 242 1.81 -21.21 8.13
N ARG A 243 2.49 -22.21 7.58
CA ARG A 243 3.67 -22.81 8.20
C ARG A 243 4.80 -22.90 7.20
N ALA A 244 6.01 -22.55 7.63
CA ALA A 244 7.21 -22.76 6.86
C ALA A 244 7.70 -24.21 7.01
N TYR A 245 8.13 -24.79 5.88
CA TYR A 245 8.69 -26.13 5.80
C TYR A 245 10.09 -26.09 5.14
N GLU A 246 10.97 -26.97 5.62
CA GLU A 246 12.23 -27.32 4.96
C GLU A 246 12.37 -28.84 4.94
N ASN A 247 12.67 -29.43 3.78
CA ASN A 247 12.77 -30.89 3.59
C ASN A 247 11.53 -31.66 4.11
N ASP A 248 10.33 -31.14 3.80
CA ASP A 248 9.03 -31.70 4.23
C ASP A 248 8.80 -31.77 5.76
N LYS A 249 9.58 -31.00 6.53
CA LYS A 249 9.40 -30.85 7.97
C LYS A 249 9.12 -29.39 8.30
N PRO A 250 8.30 -29.10 9.33
CA PRO A 250 8.17 -27.75 9.86
C PRO A 250 9.55 -27.17 10.22
N VAL A 251 9.73 -25.89 9.93
CA VAL A 251 10.94 -25.15 10.32
C VAL A 251 10.93 -25.01 11.84
N GLU A 252 12.05 -25.36 12.47
CA GLU A 252 12.28 -25.05 13.89
C GLU A 252 12.81 -23.62 13.99
N SER A 253 12.11 -22.74 14.71
CA SER A 253 12.51 -21.37 14.96
C SER A 253 12.73 -21.11 16.44
N GLU A 254 13.93 -20.67 16.80
CA GLU A 254 14.23 -20.22 18.18
C GLU A 254 13.59 -18.83 18.45
N HIS A 255 13.30 -18.07 17.38
CA HIS A 255 12.76 -16.72 17.42
C HIS A 255 11.33 -16.70 16.93
N PHE A 256 10.38 -16.43 17.83
CA PHE A 256 8.96 -16.27 17.52
C PHE A 256 8.27 -15.44 18.59
N PHE A 257 7.17 -14.78 18.23
CA PHE A 257 6.35 -14.04 19.18
C PHE A 257 5.38 -14.98 19.90
N LYS A 258 5.45 -15.00 21.22
CA LYS A 258 4.47 -15.72 22.05
C LYS A 258 3.11 -15.06 21.99
N TRP A 259 2.05 -15.80 22.21
CA TRP A 259 0.69 -15.26 22.21
C TRP A 259 0.31 -14.69 23.59
N SER A 260 -0.20 -13.45 23.61
CA SER A 260 -0.72 -12.85 24.84
C SER A 260 -2.07 -13.48 25.21
N LYS A 261 -2.20 -13.91 26.46
CA LYS A 261 -3.46 -14.52 26.96
C LYS A 261 -4.57 -13.49 27.16
N ASN A 262 -4.23 -12.21 27.37
CA ASN A 262 -5.18 -11.17 27.76
C ASN A 262 -5.23 -9.98 26.78
N GLY A 263 -4.53 -10.07 25.64
CA GLY A 263 -4.34 -8.93 24.74
C GLY A 263 -3.59 -7.77 25.42
N ALA A 264 -3.79 -6.56 24.96
CA ALA A 264 -3.26 -5.32 25.57
C ALA A 264 -4.41 -4.43 26.05
N LYS A 265 -4.14 -3.54 27.02
CA LYS A 265 -5.10 -2.57 27.58
C LYS A 265 -4.92 -1.21 26.89
N GLU A 266 -5.96 -0.37 26.97
CA GLU A 266 -5.82 1.04 26.57
C GLU A 266 -4.72 1.74 27.39
N GLY A 267 -3.90 2.52 26.69
CA GLY A 267 -2.74 3.22 27.26
C GLY A 267 -1.49 2.35 27.45
N GLU A 268 -1.56 1.04 27.25
CA GLU A 268 -0.40 0.14 27.34
C GLU A 268 0.56 0.37 26.16
N PRO A 269 1.89 0.46 26.39
CA PRO A 269 2.89 0.55 25.33
C PRO A 269 2.87 -0.70 24.46
N ILE A 270 2.86 -0.50 23.15
CA ILE A 270 2.89 -1.56 22.16
C ILE A 270 3.81 -1.18 21.00
N PHE A 271 4.34 -2.20 20.32
CA PHE A 271 5.28 -2.05 19.21
C PHE A 271 4.75 -2.79 17.99
N VAL A 272 4.66 -2.09 16.86
CA VAL A 272 4.34 -2.69 15.56
C VAL A 272 5.64 -3.08 14.87
N ILE A 273 5.76 -4.37 14.54
CA ILE A 273 6.94 -4.93 13.87
C ILE A 273 6.56 -5.36 12.48
N GLY A 274 7.05 -4.65 11.48
CA GLY A 274 6.65 -4.94 10.11
C GLY A 274 7.42 -4.17 9.05
N ARG A 275 6.94 -4.31 7.81
CA ARG A 275 7.55 -3.78 6.60
C ARG A 275 6.69 -2.66 5.99
N PRO A 276 6.77 -1.41 6.50
CA PRO A 276 6.09 -0.29 5.85
C PRO A 276 6.61 -0.11 4.42
N GLY A 277 5.73 0.20 3.49
CA GLY A 277 6.06 0.38 2.08
C GLY A 277 7.02 1.54 1.85
N SER A 278 6.51 2.69 1.40
CA SER A 278 7.31 3.89 1.19
C SER A 278 6.60 5.14 1.70
N THR A 279 7.38 6.10 2.18
CA THR A 279 6.92 7.45 2.53
C THR A 279 7.80 8.50 1.84
N GLN A 280 7.32 9.75 1.81
CA GLN A 280 8.00 10.90 1.22
C GLN A 280 7.93 12.08 2.20
N ARG A 281 8.36 11.85 3.45
CA ARG A 281 8.29 12.87 4.52
C ARG A 281 9.39 13.92 4.41
N LEU A 282 10.50 13.56 3.78
CA LEU A 282 11.64 14.44 3.56
C LEU A 282 11.74 14.86 2.09
N ILE A 283 10.71 15.53 1.58
CA ILE A 283 10.70 16.19 0.27
C ILE A 283 10.40 17.68 0.42
N SER A 284 10.74 18.48 -0.58
CA SER A 284 10.48 19.92 -0.56
C SER A 284 8.98 20.23 -0.70
N VAL A 285 8.58 21.42 -0.23
CA VAL A 285 7.21 21.93 -0.43
C VAL A 285 6.86 22.03 -1.91
N ALA A 286 7.81 22.44 -2.76
CA ALA A 286 7.62 22.51 -4.21
C ALA A 286 7.28 21.13 -4.81
N GLN A 287 7.93 20.05 -4.35
CA GLN A 287 7.60 18.69 -4.77
C GLN A 287 6.20 18.28 -4.29
N MET A 288 5.81 18.62 -3.07
CA MET A 288 4.45 18.32 -2.56
C MET A 288 3.37 19.04 -3.40
N GLU A 289 3.59 20.29 -3.77
CA GLU A 289 2.69 21.03 -4.65
C GLU A 289 2.63 20.40 -6.05
N PHE A 290 3.76 19.96 -6.59
CA PHE A 290 3.82 19.25 -7.87
C PHE A 290 3.06 17.90 -7.82
N LEU A 291 3.25 17.10 -6.78
CA LEU A 291 2.52 15.85 -6.58
C LEU A 291 1.01 16.08 -6.53
N LYS A 292 0.56 17.12 -5.78
CA LYS A 292 -0.85 17.50 -5.67
C LYS A 292 -1.44 17.88 -7.02
N ASP A 293 -0.77 18.75 -7.78
CA ASP A 293 -1.37 19.37 -8.95
C ASP A 293 -1.26 18.50 -10.21
N HIS A 294 -0.23 17.65 -10.32
CA HIS A 294 0.08 16.90 -11.54
C HIS A 294 0.00 15.39 -11.36
N GLU A 295 0.45 14.81 -10.24
CA GLU A 295 0.53 13.35 -10.11
C GLU A 295 -0.73 12.73 -9.49
N TYR A 296 -1.06 13.10 -8.25
CA TYR A 296 -2.20 12.48 -7.54
C TYR A 296 -3.54 12.76 -8.17
N ASN A 297 -3.69 13.88 -8.86
CA ASN A 297 -4.88 14.22 -9.64
C ASN A 297 -5.12 13.17 -10.74
N HIS A 298 -4.07 12.79 -11.48
CA HIS A 298 -4.17 11.77 -12.52
C HIS A 298 -4.40 10.37 -11.95
N PHE A 299 -3.70 9.99 -10.88
CA PHE A 299 -3.93 8.70 -10.21
C PHE A 299 -5.38 8.58 -9.72
N LEU A 300 -5.89 9.62 -9.08
CA LEU A 300 -7.27 9.63 -8.59
C LEU A 300 -8.29 9.52 -9.73
N ALA A 301 -8.10 10.26 -10.82
CA ALA A 301 -8.96 10.17 -12.00
C ALA A 301 -8.95 8.75 -12.60
N PHE A 302 -7.77 8.13 -12.74
CA PHE A 302 -7.60 6.78 -13.24
C PHE A 302 -8.32 5.73 -12.37
N TYR A 303 -8.08 5.73 -11.07
CA TYR A 303 -8.70 4.75 -10.18
C TYR A 303 -10.21 4.97 -10.02
N ASN A 304 -10.71 6.20 -10.12
CA ASN A 304 -12.14 6.48 -10.15
C ASN A 304 -12.83 5.84 -11.37
N GLU A 305 -12.26 5.96 -12.57
CA GLU A 305 -12.83 5.36 -13.77
C GLU A 305 -12.77 3.81 -13.71
N LEU A 306 -11.67 3.22 -13.24
CA LEU A 306 -11.56 1.77 -13.07
C LEU A 306 -12.55 1.24 -12.03
N TYR A 307 -12.64 1.89 -10.86
CA TYR A 307 -13.57 1.48 -9.81
C TYR A 307 -15.01 1.48 -10.31
N LYS A 308 -15.42 2.54 -11.00
CA LYS A 308 -16.75 2.64 -11.58
C LYS A 308 -17.07 1.47 -12.52
N VAL A 309 -16.15 1.11 -13.41
CA VAL A 309 -16.37 0.00 -14.34
C VAL A 309 -16.44 -1.34 -13.61
N TYR A 310 -15.48 -1.63 -12.72
CA TYR A 310 -15.48 -2.90 -12.00
C TYR A 310 -16.68 -3.05 -11.08
N PHE A 311 -17.11 -1.98 -10.42
CA PHE A 311 -18.30 -1.98 -9.57
C PHE A 311 -19.59 -2.17 -10.39
N GLU A 312 -19.74 -1.51 -11.54
CA GLU A 312 -20.86 -1.75 -12.46
C GLU A 312 -20.93 -3.20 -12.95
N LEU A 313 -19.76 -3.80 -13.30
CA LEU A 313 -19.71 -5.19 -13.71
C LEU A 313 -20.04 -6.14 -12.56
N PHE A 314 -19.52 -5.89 -11.37
CA PHE A 314 -19.79 -6.66 -10.17
C PHE A 314 -21.30 -6.70 -9.83
N GLN A 315 -22.00 -5.59 -9.97
CA GLN A 315 -23.44 -5.52 -9.71
C GLN A 315 -24.30 -6.29 -10.72
N THR A 316 -23.79 -6.59 -11.91
CA THR A 316 -24.57 -7.17 -13.01
C THR A 316 -24.21 -8.63 -13.32
N VAL A 317 -23.04 -9.10 -12.89
CA VAL A 317 -22.61 -10.47 -13.16
C VAL A 317 -23.34 -11.45 -12.25
N THR A 318 -23.78 -12.58 -12.83
CA THR A 318 -24.50 -13.65 -12.09
C THR A 318 -23.70 -14.93 -11.96
N ASP A 319 -22.62 -15.10 -12.74
CA ASP A 319 -21.73 -16.25 -12.63
C ASP A 319 -20.89 -16.14 -11.33
N PRO A 320 -20.96 -17.13 -10.43
CA PRO A 320 -20.27 -17.03 -9.13
C PRO A 320 -18.74 -16.89 -9.24
N ALA A 321 -18.13 -17.49 -10.27
CA ALA A 321 -16.70 -17.41 -10.48
C ALA A 321 -16.27 -16.00 -10.90
N GLN A 322 -16.98 -15.42 -11.87
CA GLN A 322 -16.74 -14.04 -12.31
C GLN A 322 -17.08 -13.02 -11.23
N HIS A 323 -18.16 -13.26 -10.45
CA HIS A 323 -18.54 -12.39 -9.35
C HIS A 323 -17.43 -12.28 -8.30
N SER A 324 -16.84 -13.41 -7.89
CA SER A 324 -15.73 -13.43 -6.94
C SER A 324 -14.45 -12.79 -7.50
N GLU A 325 -14.18 -12.93 -8.81
CA GLU A 325 -13.05 -12.24 -9.45
C GLU A 325 -13.25 -10.72 -9.47
N LEU A 326 -14.44 -10.27 -9.86
CA LEU A 326 -14.79 -8.84 -9.87
C LEU A 326 -14.78 -8.25 -8.47
N LEU A 327 -15.20 -9.01 -7.44
CA LEU A 327 -15.08 -8.61 -6.05
C LEU A 327 -13.63 -8.27 -5.67
N ASN A 328 -12.69 -9.16 -5.99
CA ASN A 328 -11.27 -8.89 -5.73
C ASN A 328 -10.77 -7.64 -6.46
N MET A 329 -11.22 -7.41 -7.70
CA MET A 329 -10.87 -6.20 -8.46
C MET A 329 -11.47 -4.95 -7.84
N VAL A 330 -12.74 -4.97 -7.43
CA VAL A 330 -13.39 -3.86 -6.72
C VAL A 330 -12.66 -3.51 -5.44
N MET A 331 -12.30 -4.52 -4.63
CA MET A 331 -11.54 -4.33 -3.39
C MET A 331 -10.15 -3.72 -3.65
N GLY A 332 -9.41 -4.27 -4.60
CA GLY A 332 -8.05 -3.78 -4.92
C GLY A 332 -8.05 -2.36 -5.49
N VAL A 333 -8.94 -2.07 -6.45
CA VAL A 333 -9.06 -0.74 -7.06
C VAL A 333 -9.66 0.25 -6.08
N GLY A 334 -10.63 -0.17 -5.24
CA GLY A 334 -11.22 0.64 -4.17
C GLY A 334 -10.19 1.07 -3.15
N ASN A 335 -9.33 0.13 -2.70
CA ASN A 335 -8.23 0.41 -1.80
C ASN A 335 -7.25 1.47 -2.39
N ALA A 336 -6.81 1.27 -3.63
CA ALA A 336 -5.94 2.24 -4.30
C ALA A 336 -6.61 3.61 -4.44
N ARG A 337 -7.89 3.65 -4.87
CA ARG A 337 -8.68 4.87 -5.02
C ARG A 337 -8.74 5.67 -3.72
N LYS A 338 -9.08 5.02 -2.59
CA LYS A 338 -9.16 5.68 -1.27
C LYS A 338 -7.78 6.14 -0.80
N SER A 339 -6.76 5.32 -0.97
CA SER A 339 -5.38 5.68 -0.62
C SER A 339 -4.92 6.95 -1.37
N PHE A 340 -5.11 7.01 -2.70
CA PHE A 340 -4.76 8.20 -3.47
C PHE A 340 -5.66 9.40 -3.15
N ALA A 341 -6.95 9.20 -2.85
CA ALA A 341 -7.84 10.27 -2.42
C ALA A 341 -7.39 10.88 -1.09
N GLY A 342 -7.05 10.05 -0.09
CA GLY A 342 -6.57 10.52 1.21
C GLY A 342 -5.23 11.28 1.10
N ARG A 343 -4.28 10.78 0.32
CA ARG A 343 -3.01 11.49 0.03
C ARG A 343 -3.24 12.82 -0.67
N TYR A 344 -4.12 12.84 -1.68
CA TYR A 344 -4.48 14.07 -2.38
C TYR A 344 -5.13 15.09 -1.45
N MET A 345 -6.01 14.65 -0.54
CA MET A 345 -6.62 15.51 0.46
C MET A 345 -5.58 16.06 1.45
N ALA A 346 -4.64 15.23 1.90
CA ALA A 346 -3.54 15.65 2.79
C ALA A 346 -2.70 16.77 2.15
N LEU A 347 -2.38 16.67 0.86
CA LEU A 347 -1.65 17.71 0.13
C LEU A 347 -2.45 18.99 -0.08
N ARG A 348 -3.77 18.99 0.15
CA ARG A 348 -4.65 20.15 0.11
C ARG A 348 -4.98 20.72 1.50
N ASP A 349 -4.57 20.03 2.55
CA ASP A 349 -4.77 20.49 3.91
C ASP A 349 -3.76 21.60 4.26
N GLU A 350 -4.27 22.79 4.52
CA GLU A 350 -3.46 23.98 4.83
C GLU A 350 -2.66 23.81 6.14
N TYR A 351 -3.17 23.05 7.11
CA TYR A 351 -2.45 22.76 8.35
C TYR A 351 -1.21 21.91 8.07
N ILE A 352 -1.35 20.84 7.29
CA ILE A 352 -0.24 19.98 6.86
C ILE A 352 0.79 20.78 6.07
N MET A 353 0.34 21.54 5.07
CA MET A 353 1.24 22.35 4.24
C MET A 353 1.95 23.44 5.06
N THR A 354 1.30 24.01 6.07
CA THR A 354 1.92 25.00 6.98
C THR A 354 3.01 24.35 7.83
N LYS A 355 2.78 23.14 8.36
CA LYS A 355 3.82 22.39 9.10
C LYS A 355 5.03 22.12 8.21
N LYS A 356 4.80 21.67 6.98
CA LYS A 356 5.86 21.40 6.00
C LYS A 356 6.64 22.65 5.60
N LYS A 357 5.95 23.74 5.34
CA LYS A 357 6.60 25.05 5.10
C LYS A 357 7.40 25.54 6.31
N SER A 358 6.90 25.32 7.53
CA SER A 358 7.61 25.65 8.77
C SER A 358 8.92 24.85 8.91
N PHE A 359 8.92 23.55 8.59
CA PHE A 359 10.13 22.73 8.58
C PHE A 359 11.14 23.20 7.53
N GLU A 360 10.69 23.37 6.28
CA GLU A 360 11.55 23.77 5.16
C GLU A 360 12.18 25.15 5.40
N ASN A 361 11.40 26.12 5.88
CA ASN A 361 11.90 27.46 6.21
C ASN A 361 12.99 27.40 7.29
N GLU A 362 12.78 26.65 8.38
CA GLU A 362 13.79 26.49 9.43
C GLU A 362 15.06 25.82 8.91
N LEU A 363 14.92 24.81 8.03
CA LEU A 363 16.08 24.15 7.42
C LEU A 363 16.86 25.13 6.52
N ILE A 364 16.16 25.90 5.68
CA ILE A 364 16.76 26.91 4.79
C ILE A 364 17.48 28.00 5.61
N GLU A 365 16.86 28.49 6.69
CA GLU A 365 17.46 29.51 7.56
C GLU A 365 18.75 28.98 8.19
N LYS A 366 18.76 27.77 8.73
CA LYS A 366 19.95 27.15 9.34
C LYS A 366 21.05 26.87 8.32
N VAL A 367 20.71 26.40 7.12
CA VAL A 367 21.67 26.20 6.03
C VAL A 367 22.29 27.55 5.61
N ASN A 368 21.49 28.60 5.49
CA ASN A 368 21.99 29.93 5.10
C ASN A 368 22.82 30.64 6.17
N ALA A 369 22.62 30.31 7.44
CA ALA A 369 23.38 30.85 8.56
C ALA A 369 24.81 30.27 8.68
N ASP A 370 25.06 29.08 8.13
CA ASP A 370 26.39 28.45 8.08
C ASP A 370 26.98 28.58 6.65
N SER A 371 28.13 29.24 6.53
CA SER A 371 28.77 29.46 5.24
C SER A 371 29.15 28.20 4.47
N THR A 372 29.52 27.13 5.17
CA THR A 372 29.88 25.83 4.59
C THR A 372 28.64 25.11 4.07
N LEU A 373 27.57 25.07 4.89
CA LEU A 373 26.30 24.46 4.48
C LEU A 373 25.66 25.26 3.32
N LYS A 374 25.69 26.58 3.39
CA LYS A 374 25.19 27.45 2.32
C LYS A 374 25.90 27.21 1.00
N ALA A 375 27.24 27.12 1.01
CA ALA A 375 28.01 26.87 -0.19
C ALA A 375 27.67 25.53 -0.84
N LYS A 376 27.38 24.50 -0.01
CA LYS A 376 27.10 23.14 -0.48
C LYS A 376 25.62 22.91 -0.82
N TYR A 377 24.65 23.50 -0.09
CA TYR A 377 23.23 23.13 -0.19
C TYR A 377 22.31 24.32 -0.52
N GLY A 378 22.77 25.57 -0.43
CA GLY A 378 21.91 26.75 -0.56
C GLY A 378 21.17 26.88 -1.90
N PHE A 379 21.64 26.20 -2.94
CA PHE A 379 21.02 26.19 -4.27
C PHE A 379 19.94 25.08 -4.45
N VAL A 380 19.89 24.09 -3.58
CA VAL A 380 19.11 22.83 -3.79
C VAL A 380 17.63 23.12 -4.03
N TRP A 381 16.99 23.95 -3.19
CA TRP A 381 15.56 24.26 -3.32
C TRP A 381 15.22 24.96 -4.65
N LYS A 382 16.09 25.88 -5.07
CA LYS A 382 15.93 26.55 -6.36
C LYS A 382 16.06 25.56 -7.53
N SER A 383 17.06 24.68 -7.48
CA SER A 383 17.25 23.66 -8.53
C SER A 383 16.13 22.64 -8.58
N ILE A 384 15.56 22.23 -7.42
CA ILE A 384 14.34 21.40 -7.39
C ILE A 384 13.20 22.11 -8.10
N GLN A 385 12.95 23.39 -7.77
CA GLN A 385 11.89 24.17 -8.42
C GLN A 385 12.08 24.27 -9.93
N GLU A 386 13.31 24.59 -10.40
CA GLU A 386 13.64 24.70 -11.82
C GLU A 386 13.40 23.36 -12.55
N THR A 387 13.80 22.23 -11.95
CA THR A 387 13.57 20.89 -12.54
C THR A 387 12.06 20.59 -12.63
N LEU A 388 11.30 20.88 -11.58
CA LEU A 388 9.85 20.69 -11.58
C LEU A 388 9.16 21.60 -12.62
N ASP A 389 9.62 22.82 -12.82
CA ASP A 389 9.07 23.75 -13.84
C ASP A 389 9.33 23.24 -15.27
N GLU A 390 10.45 22.57 -15.52
CA GLU A 390 10.66 21.85 -16.79
C GLU A 390 9.68 20.67 -16.93
N MET A 391 9.51 19.85 -15.89
CA MET A 391 8.59 18.70 -15.90
C MET A 391 7.14 19.12 -16.15
N LYS A 392 6.68 20.24 -15.60
CA LYS A 392 5.30 20.76 -15.81
C LYS A 392 4.92 20.93 -17.28
N LYS A 393 5.90 21.09 -18.17
CA LYS A 393 5.65 21.29 -19.60
C LYS A 393 5.09 20.06 -20.30
N TYR A 394 5.31 18.86 -19.74
CA TYR A 394 4.95 17.60 -20.38
C TYR A 394 4.34 16.55 -19.43
N ILE A 395 4.39 16.77 -18.13
CA ILE A 395 4.08 15.71 -17.14
C ILE A 395 2.63 15.23 -17.20
N ASP A 396 1.68 16.10 -17.50
CA ASP A 396 0.27 15.75 -17.60
C ASP A 396 0.03 14.83 -18.82
N GLU A 397 0.70 15.10 -19.95
CA GLU A 397 0.71 14.23 -21.11
C GLU A 397 1.38 12.88 -20.78
N TYR A 398 2.51 12.93 -20.07
CA TYR A 398 3.23 11.73 -19.63
C TYR A 398 2.34 10.79 -18.77
N PHE A 399 1.74 11.32 -17.69
CA PHE A 399 0.86 10.53 -16.82
C PHE A 399 -0.40 10.07 -17.55
N GLY A 400 -1.00 10.91 -18.39
CA GLY A 400 -2.14 10.56 -19.22
C GLY A 400 -1.85 9.34 -20.11
N LEU A 401 -0.75 9.36 -20.85
CA LEU A 401 -0.36 8.26 -21.72
C LEU A 401 0.09 7.03 -20.95
N MET A 402 0.89 7.21 -19.88
CA MET A 402 1.41 6.12 -19.05
C MET A 402 0.29 5.32 -18.38
N MET A 403 -0.67 6.00 -17.78
CA MET A 403 -1.77 5.36 -17.08
C MET A 403 -2.85 4.86 -18.05
N GLY A 404 -3.09 5.59 -19.15
CA GLY A 404 -4.02 5.17 -20.19
C GLY A 404 -3.64 3.80 -20.79
N GLN A 405 -2.36 3.53 -20.97
CA GLN A 405 -1.87 2.24 -21.45
C GLN A 405 -2.08 1.09 -20.45
N ARG A 406 -2.33 1.38 -19.17
CA ARG A 406 -2.66 0.37 -18.14
C ARG A 406 -4.15 -0.01 -18.13
N ILE A 407 -5.01 0.78 -18.76
CA ILE A 407 -6.42 0.44 -18.92
C ILE A 407 -6.53 -0.64 -20.00
N ARG A 408 -7.16 -1.76 -19.65
CA ARG A 408 -7.41 -2.86 -20.59
C ARG A 408 -8.07 -2.36 -21.87
N ASN A 409 -7.42 -2.58 -23.01
CA ASN A 409 -7.92 -2.19 -24.33
C ASN A 409 -7.58 -3.26 -25.38
N PRO A 410 -8.46 -4.25 -25.61
CA PRO A 410 -8.22 -5.31 -26.61
C PRO A 410 -8.15 -4.75 -28.04
N PHE A 411 -8.76 -3.62 -28.31
CA PHE A 411 -8.74 -2.98 -29.63
C PHE A 411 -7.37 -2.36 -29.95
N ALA A 412 -6.71 -1.78 -28.95
CA ALA A 412 -5.32 -1.34 -29.08
C ALA A 412 -4.36 -2.54 -29.26
N LEU A 413 -4.61 -3.65 -28.56
CA LEU A 413 -3.84 -4.88 -28.77
C LEU A 413 -4.04 -5.45 -30.20
N ALA A 414 -5.26 -5.42 -30.71
CA ALA A 414 -5.53 -5.77 -32.10
C ALA A 414 -4.76 -4.84 -33.06
N ALA A 415 -4.75 -3.53 -32.82
CA ALA A 415 -3.98 -2.57 -33.62
C ALA A 415 -2.47 -2.83 -33.57
N ILE A 416 -1.89 -3.16 -32.40
CA ILE A 416 -0.49 -3.59 -32.28
C ILE A 416 -0.21 -4.82 -33.15
N ASN A 417 -1.11 -5.81 -33.09
CA ASN A 417 -1.00 -7.01 -33.89
C ASN A 417 -1.12 -6.73 -35.41
N ALA A 418 -1.98 -5.80 -35.82
CA ALA A 418 -2.11 -5.37 -37.20
C ALA A 418 -0.82 -4.68 -37.72
N ILE A 419 -0.24 -3.81 -36.89
CA ILE A 419 1.04 -3.12 -37.20
C ILE A 419 2.16 -4.16 -37.30
N LYS A 420 2.25 -5.10 -36.35
CA LYS A 420 3.24 -6.20 -36.41
C LYS A 420 3.05 -7.05 -37.66
N PHE A 421 1.82 -7.46 -37.96
CA PHE A 421 1.48 -8.20 -39.18
C PHE A 421 1.96 -7.47 -40.45
N ALA A 422 1.61 -6.19 -40.59
CA ALA A 422 1.99 -5.38 -41.75
C ALA A 422 3.53 -5.28 -41.89
N ASN A 423 4.26 -5.07 -40.77
CA ASN A 423 5.72 -5.03 -40.79
C ASN A 423 6.32 -6.40 -41.23
N GLN A 424 5.80 -7.51 -40.71
CA GLN A 424 6.23 -8.86 -41.12
C GLN A 424 5.97 -9.12 -42.60
N MET A 425 4.83 -8.67 -43.14
CA MET A 425 4.48 -8.85 -44.55
C MET A 425 5.39 -8.05 -45.51
N LYS A 426 6.01 -6.97 -45.03
CA LYS A 426 7.01 -6.19 -45.78
C LYS A 426 8.37 -6.87 -45.85
N LEU A 427 8.65 -7.83 -45.00
CA LEU A 427 9.90 -8.59 -45.04
C LEU A 427 9.88 -9.66 -46.12
N PRO A 428 11.04 -10.00 -46.73
CA PRO A 428 11.19 -11.21 -47.53
C PRO A 428 10.70 -12.44 -46.77
N VAL A 429 10.11 -13.41 -47.45
CA VAL A 429 9.53 -14.60 -46.80
C VAL A 429 10.53 -15.35 -45.91
N ALA A 430 11.81 -15.38 -46.31
CA ALA A 430 12.87 -16.02 -45.52
C ALA A 430 13.05 -15.36 -44.13
N ASP A 431 12.91 -14.02 -44.05
CA ASP A 431 13.20 -13.19 -42.88
C ASP A 431 11.99 -13.03 -41.93
N ARG A 432 10.81 -13.55 -42.35
CA ARG A 432 9.60 -13.50 -41.52
C ARG A 432 9.70 -14.46 -40.33
N GLU A 433 9.13 -14.06 -39.21
CA GLU A 433 8.87 -14.98 -38.11
C GLU A 433 8.05 -16.18 -38.57
N ALA A 434 8.24 -17.37 -38.00
CA ALA A 434 7.61 -18.63 -38.43
C ALA A 434 6.07 -18.52 -38.54
N ALA A 435 5.44 -17.79 -37.65
CA ALA A 435 3.99 -17.57 -37.63
C ALA A 435 3.48 -16.78 -38.89
N TYR A 436 4.33 -15.98 -39.51
CA TYR A 436 3.98 -15.13 -40.66
C TYR A 436 4.48 -15.68 -42.02
N LYS A 437 5.00 -16.92 -42.03
CA LYS A 437 5.34 -17.64 -43.30
C LYS A 437 4.09 -18.21 -43.93
N PRO A 438 4.09 -18.45 -45.25
CA PRO A 438 2.90 -18.87 -46.03
C PRO A 438 2.10 -20.01 -45.40
N ASP A 439 2.79 -21.06 -44.92
CA ASP A 439 2.15 -22.26 -44.37
C ASP A 439 1.35 -22.00 -43.06
N SER A 440 1.74 -20.99 -42.28
CA SER A 440 1.12 -20.64 -41.01
C SER A 440 0.24 -19.39 -41.06
N LEU A 441 0.34 -18.60 -42.12
CA LEU A 441 -0.18 -17.24 -42.19
C LEU A 441 -1.70 -17.17 -41.94
N ASN A 442 -2.49 -18.01 -42.62
CA ASN A 442 -3.94 -17.99 -42.45
C ASN A 442 -4.38 -18.32 -41.00
N THR A 443 -3.75 -19.35 -40.43
CA THR A 443 -4.02 -19.72 -39.04
C THR A 443 -3.59 -18.62 -38.06
N THR A 444 -2.51 -17.92 -38.38
CA THR A 444 -2.01 -16.80 -37.59
C THR A 444 -2.99 -15.63 -37.61
N ILE A 445 -3.44 -15.20 -38.80
CA ILE A 445 -4.42 -14.09 -38.92
C ILE A 445 -5.66 -14.35 -38.05
N ASP A 446 -6.21 -15.58 -38.06
CA ASP A 446 -7.41 -15.93 -37.31
C ASP A 446 -7.20 -15.90 -35.78
N LYS A 447 -5.93 -15.91 -35.34
CA LYS A 447 -5.54 -15.88 -33.90
C LYS A 447 -5.01 -14.53 -33.41
N LEU A 448 -4.79 -13.54 -34.30
CA LEU A 448 -4.22 -12.24 -33.91
C LEU A 448 -5.21 -11.34 -33.16
N PHE A 449 -6.52 -11.55 -33.31
CA PHE A 449 -7.51 -10.84 -32.48
C PHE A 449 -7.47 -11.36 -31.02
N PRO A 450 -7.56 -10.51 -30.01
CA PRO A 450 -7.50 -10.92 -28.59
C PRO A 450 -8.51 -12.01 -28.24
N LYS A 451 -8.06 -13.12 -27.65
CA LYS A 451 -8.90 -14.30 -27.36
C LYS A 451 -9.88 -14.08 -26.22
N ASP A 452 -9.48 -13.22 -25.26
CA ASP A 452 -10.23 -12.93 -24.05
C ASP A 452 -11.14 -11.70 -24.20
N TYR A 453 -11.44 -11.32 -25.44
CA TYR A 453 -12.39 -10.25 -25.74
C TYR A 453 -13.80 -10.61 -25.25
N GLU A 454 -14.39 -9.67 -24.48
CA GLU A 454 -15.76 -9.74 -23.98
C GLU A 454 -16.45 -8.40 -24.26
N PRO A 455 -17.54 -8.38 -25.10
CA PRO A 455 -18.08 -7.13 -25.63
C PRO A 455 -18.53 -6.11 -24.59
N VAL A 456 -19.23 -6.55 -23.52
CA VAL A 456 -19.80 -5.64 -22.51
C VAL A 456 -18.68 -5.07 -21.65
N ARG A 457 -17.83 -5.93 -21.11
CA ARG A 457 -16.67 -5.52 -20.29
C ARG A 457 -15.77 -4.57 -21.05
N ASP A 458 -15.38 -4.96 -22.27
CA ASP A 458 -14.36 -4.24 -23.02
C ASP A 458 -14.89 -2.91 -23.60
N ALA A 459 -16.20 -2.79 -23.86
CA ALA A 459 -16.82 -1.49 -24.16
C ALA A 459 -16.83 -0.55 -22.93
N LYS A 460 -17.10 -1.08 -21.73
CA LYS A 460 -17.01 -0.29 -20.48
C LYS A 460 -15.58 0.14 -20.16
N MET A 461 -14.61 -0.73 -20.39
CA MET A 461 -13.18 -0.41 -20.24
C MET A 461 -12.71 0.64 -21.25
N LEU A 462 -13.17 0.57 -22.49
CA LEU A 462 -12.91 1.59 -23.50
C LEU A 462 -13.52 2.96 -23.09
N ARG A 463 -14.72 2.96 -22.51
CA ARG A 463 -15.34 4.18 -21.96
C ARG A 463 -14.46 4.78 -20.85
N ALA A 464 -13.95 3.96 -19.93
CA ALA A 464 -13.04 4.42 -18.89
C ALA A 464 -11.74 5.02 -19.48
N LEU A 465 -11.16 4.38 -20.48
CA LEU A 465 -9.98 4.90 -21.19
C LEU A 465 -10.25 6.26 -21.84
N VAL A 466 -11.37 6.39 -22.57
CA VAL A 466 -11.78 7.64 -23.22
C VAL A 466 -11.98 8.76 -22.18
N ASN A 467 -12.69 8.47 -21.10
CA ASN A 467 -12.95 9.46 -20.05
C ASN A 467 -11.65 9.90 -19.38
N PHE A 468 -10.80 8.94 -19.02
CA PHE A 468 -9.52 9.22 -18.38
C PHE A 468 -8.60 10.05 -19.30
N LEU A 469 -8.37 9.61 -20.54
CA LEU A 469 -7.53 10.35 -21.49
C LEU A 469 -8.09 11.75 -21.81
N SER A 470 -9.42 11.88 -21.93
CA SER A 470 -10.06 13.19 -22.16
C SER A 470 -9.86 14.14 -20.97
N SER A 471 -9.84 13.62 -19.75
CA SER A 471 -9.59 14.41 -18.54
C SER A 471 -8.11 14.79 -18.41
N ALA A 472 -7.21 13.84 -18.66
CA ALA A 472 -5.78 14.01 -18.46
C ALA A 472 -5.13 14.89 -19.55
N LEU A 473 -5.53 14.71 -20.81
CA LEU A 473 -4.90 15.36 -21.96
C LEU A 473 -5.60 16.67 -22.39
N GLY A 474 -6.83 16.87 -21.96
CA GLY A 474 -7.63 18.03 -22.38
C GLY A 474 -8.22 17.93 -23.80
N PRO A 475 -9.10 18.89 -24.18
CA PRO A 475 -9.87 18.81 -25.42
C PRO A 475 -9.07 19.08 -26.69
N ASP A 476 -7.98 19.82 -26.62
CA ASP A 476 -7.20 20.25 -27.79
C ASP A 476 -6.09 19.25 -28.17
N HIS A 477 -5.82 18.26 -27.30
CA HIS A 477 -4.80 17.25 -27.57
C HIS A 477 -5.20 16.36 -28.76
N TYR A 478 -4.23 15.93 -29.58
CA TYR A 478 -4.45 15.12 -30.78
C TYR A 478 -5.35 13.91 -30.56
N ILE A 479 -5.13 13.17 -29.47
CA ILE A 479 -5.94 11.95 -29.15
C ILE A 479 -7.42 12.34 -28.95
N THR A 480 -7.68 13.35 -28.15
CA THR A 480 -9.06 13.75 -27.81
C THR A 480 -9.76 14.45 -28.97
N LYS A 481 -9.06 15.34 -29.66
CA LYS A 481 -9.60 16.13 -30.73
C LYS A 481 -9.80 15.33 -32.02
N GLU A 482 -8.75 14.64 -32.47
CA GLU A 482 -8.76 13.94 -33.76
C GLU A 482 -9.17 12.46 -33.64
N LEU A 483 -8.56 11.70 -32.70
CA LEU A 483 -8.85 10.27 -32.61
C LEU A 483 -10.21 9.97 -31.99
N PHE A 484 -10.66 10.77 -31.00
CA PHE A 484 -12.00 10.66 -30.44
C PHE A 484 -13.01 11.57 -31.13
N ALA A 485 -12.60 12.31 -32.15
CA ALA A 485 -13.41 13.27 -32.89
C ALA A 485 -14.12 14.30 -31.97
N GLY A 486 -13.43 14.73 -30.90
CA GLY A 486 -13.98 15.64 -29.88
C GLY A 486 -15.12 15.07 -29.06
N LYS A 487 -15.44 13.77 -29.18
CA LYS A 487 -16.52 13.10 -28.47
C LYS A 487 -16.05 12.61 -27.10
N LYS A 488 -17.03 12.37 -26.18
CA LYS A 488 -16.78 11.90 -24.81
C LYS A 488 -17.69 10.72 -24.47
N GLY A 489 -17.34 9.94 -23.47
CA GLY A 489 -18.15 8.84 -22.94
C GLY A 489 -18.61 7.86 -24.01
N ASP A 490 -19.85 7.42 -23.94
CA ASP A 490 -20.42 6.43 -24.87
C ASP A 490 -20.48 6.92 -26.33
N ASN A 491 -20.59 8.23 -26.57
CA ASN A 491 -20.54 8.77 -27.93
C ASN A 491 -19.16 8.58 -28.57
N ALA A 492 -18.08 8.70 -27.82
CA ALA A 492 -16.73 8.41 -28.31
C ALA A 492 -16.52 6.91 -28.51
N VAL A 493 -16.99 6.07 -27.58
CA VAL A 493 -16.96 4.60 -27.73
C VAL A 493 -17.67 4.17 -29.00
N ASN A 494 -18.90 4.63 -29.24
CA ASN A 494 -19.67 4.32 -30.43
C ASN A 494 -18.96 4.75 -31.72
N TYR A 495 -18.36 5.94 -31.71
CA TYR A 495 -17.57 6.42 -32.83
C TYR A 495 -16.35 5.51 -33.10
N LEU A 496 -15.55 5.21 -32.09
CA LEU A 496 -14.36 4.37 -32.19
C LEU A 496 -14.69 2.96 -32.68
N MET A 497 -15.75 2.35 -32.14
CA MET A 497 -16.22 1.00 -32.50
C MET A 497 -16.76 0.96 -33.95
N THR A 498 -17.32 2.05 -34.44
CA THR A 498 -17.83 2.16 -35.79
C THR A 498 -16.70 2.42 -36.80
N ALA A 499 -15.80 3.35 -36.48
CA ALA A 499 -14.74 3.82 -37.37
C ALA A 499 -13.56 2.85 -37.49
N SER A 500 -13.37 1.93 -36.52
CA SER A 500 -12.20 1.07 -36.48
C SER A 500 -12.43 -0.33 -37.06
N ASN A 501 -11.46 -0.82 -37.82
CA ASN A 501 -11.33 -2.20 -38.24
C ASN A 501 -10.83 -3.14 -37.13
N CYS A 502 -10.27 -2.58 -36.04
CA CYS A 502 -9.82 -3.34 -34.87
C CYS A 502 -10.95 -3.58 -33.85
N SER A 503 -12.18 -3.16 -34.11
CA SER A 503 -13.30 -3.18 -33.17
C SER A 503 -14.00 -4.53 -32.99
N SER A 504 -13.87 -5.47 -33.93
CA SER A 504 -14.35 -6.85 -33.82
C SER A 504 -13.45 -7.82 -34.57
N LYS A 505 -13.54 -9.11 -34.23
CA LYS A 505 -12.76 -10.16 -34.89
C LYS A 505 -13.04 -10.22 -36.37
N GLU A 506 -14.30 -10.11 -36.79
CA GLU A 506 -14.72 -10.19 -38.17
C GLU A 506 -14.14 -9.03 -39.00
N LYS A 507 -14.29 -7.79 -38.53
CA LYS A 507 -13.70 -6.60 -39.16
C LYS A 507 -12.18 -6.73 -39.26
N PHE A 508 -11.54 -7.14 -38.15
CA PHE A 508 -10.10 -7.24 -38.05
C PHE A 508 -9.48 -8.27 -38.98
N VAL A 509 -10.02 -9.48 -39.00
CA VAL A 509 -9.55 -10.55 -39.92
C VAL A 509 -9.73 -10.15 -41.40
N LYS A 510 -10.90 -9.56 -41.73
CA LYS A 510 -11.15 -9.04 -43.07
C LYS A 510 -10.14 -7.96 -43.45
N PHE A 511 -9.89 -7.02 -42.55
CA PHE A 511 -8.93 -5.93 -42.75
C PHE A 511 -7.52 -6.46 -43.04
N LEU A 512 -7.03 -7.45 -42.28
CA LEU A 512 -5.70 -8.02 -42.50
C LEU A 512 -5.60 -8.82 -43.82
N ARG A 513 -6.69 -9.46 -44.28
CA ARG A 513 -6.69 -10.25 -45.50
C ARG A 513 -6.83 -9.43 -46.78
N GLU A 514 -7.57 -8.33 -46.71
CA GLU A 514 -7.95 -7.54 -47.89
C GLU A 514 -7.10 -6.28 -48.10
N THR A 515 -6.32 -5.85 -47.05
CA THR A 515 -5.58 -4.59 -47.10
C THR A 515 -4.08 -4.81 -47.25
N LYS A 516 -3.43 -4.04 -48.10
CA LYS A 516 -1.96 -4.12 -48.27
C LYS A 516 -1.21 -3.65 -47.01
N PRO A 517 -0.01 -4.17 -46.71
CA PRO A 517 0.77 -3.80 -45.55
C PRO A 517 0.99 -2.29 -45.41
N ASP A 518 1.33 -1.59 -46.46
CA ASP A 518 1.52 -0.13 -46.41
C ASP A 518 0.21 0.64 -46.13
N GLU A 519 -0.92 0.14 -46.64
CA GLU A 519 -2.23 0.73 -46.37
C GLU A 519 -2.64 0.53 -44.91
N ILE A 520 -2.29 -0.63 -44.27
CA ILE A 520 -2.49 -0.88 -42.87
C ILE A 520 -1.69 0.12 -42.02
N LEU A 521 -0.38 0.27 -42.32
CA LEU A 521 0.52 1.15 -41.57
C LEU A 521 0.14 2.64 -41.72
N ASN A 522 -0.43 3.05 -42.86
CA ASN A 522 -0.88 4.41 -43.14
C ASN A 522 -2.38 4.62 -42.87
N SER A 523 -3.08 3.63 -42.31
CA SER A 523 -4.50 3.69 -42.06
C SER A 523 -4.87 4.85 -41.10
N ASN A 524 -6.04 5.45 -41.34
CA ASN A 524 -6.65 6.41 -40.42
C ASN A 524 -7.51 5.73 -39.34
N ASP A 525 -7.39 4.41 -39.18
CA ASP A 525 -8.03 3.69 -38.08
C ASP A 525 -7.64 4.27 -36.73
N PRO A 526 -8.62 4.68 -35.90
CA PRO A 526 -8.33 5.40 -34.67
C PRO A 526 -7.48 4.59 -33.66
N PHE A 527 -7.62 3.27 -33.58
CA PHE A 527 -6.78 2.47 -32.70
C PHE A 527 -5.37 2.25 -33.26
N ILE A 528 -5.20 2.14 -34.59
CA ILE A 528 -3.86 2.10 -35.21
C ILE A 528 -3.15 3.43 -34.94
N LYS A 529 -3.84 4.58 -35.13
CA LYS A 529 -3.27 5.90 -34.84
C LYS A 529 -2.99 6.10 -33.35
N LEU A 530 -3.86 5.61 -32.46
CA LEU A 530 -3.64 5.66 -31.02
C LEU A 530 -2.34 4.93 -30.61
N VAL A 531 -2.12 3.75 -31.19
CA VAL A 531 -0.89 2.99 -30.94
C VAL A 531 0.32 3.69 -31.53
N GLN A 532 0.28 4.08 -32.81
CA GLN A 532 1.41 4.71 -33.48
C GLN A 532 1.83 6.02 -32.82
N PHE A 533 0.88 6.87 -32.44
CA PHE A 533 1.14 8.14 -31.79
C PHE A 533 1.43 7.95 -30.30
N GLY A 534 0.50 7.34 -29.57
CA GLY A 534 0.54 7.32 -28.10
C GLY A 534 1.71 6.51 -27.54
N TYR A 535 2.05 5.36 -28.15
CA TYR A 535 3.18 4.55 -27.67
C TYR A 535 4.53 5.20 -27.98
N LYS A 536 4.66 5.79 -29.20
CA LYS A 536 5.88 6.52 -29.54
C LYS A 536 6.07 7.73 -28.64
N ARG A 537 5.03 8.59 -28.55
CA ARG A 537 5.08 9.78 -27.72
C ARG A 537 5.38 9.48 -26.26
N ARG A 538 4.80 8.38 -25.74
CA ARG A 538 5.11 7.91 -24.39
C ARG A 538 6.58 7.53 -24.24
N ALA A 539 7.16 6.82 -25.20
CA ALA A 539 8.57 6.42 -25.17
C ALA A 539 9.51 7.65 -25.20
N ASP A 540 9.16 8.66 -26.00
CA ASP A 540 9.90 9.93 -26.03
C ASP A 540 9.85 10.62 -24.65
N LEU A 541 8.67 10.69 -24.05
CA LEU A 541 8.47 11.27 -22.71
C LEU A 541 9.10 10.47 -21.57
N ASP A 542 9.20 9.14 -21.70
CA ASP A 542 9.92 8.31 -20.71
C ASP A 542 11.39 8.70 -20.57
N ALA A 543 12.04 9.03 -21.67
CA ALA A 543 13.45 9.46 -21.67
C ALA A 543 13.62 10.81 -20.97
N GLU A 544 12.76 11.78 -21.30
CA GLU A 544 12.75 13.11 -20.69
C GLU A 544 12.40 13.07 -19.19
N TYR A 545 11.38 12.29 -18.82
CA TYR A 545 11.00 12.08 -17.43
C TYR A 545 12.16 11.48 -16.62
N LYS A 546 12.82 10.45 -17.14
CA LYS A 546 13.94 9.77 -16.46
C LYS A 546 15.13 10.71 -16.20
N GLU A 547 15.45 11.61 -17.13
CA GLU A 547 16.52 12.58 -16.95
C GLU A 547 16.23 13.54 -15.78
N ASN A 548 15.00 14.09 -15.75
CA ASN A 548 14.56 14.99 -14.68
C ASN A 548 14.42 14.25 -13.33
N ASP A 549 13.92 13.03 -13.33
CA ASP A 549 13.79 12.19 -12.14
C ASP A 549 15.16 11.86 -11.51
N ASN A 550 16.15 11.52 -12.33
CA ASN A 550 17.55 11.34 -11.87
C ASN A 550 18.12 12.64 -11.27
N THR A 551 17.80 13.78 -11.85
CA THR A 551 18.22 15.08 -11.30
C THR A 551 17.57 15.35 -9.95
N LEU A 552 16.26 15.11 -9.81
CA LEU A 552 15.54 15.21 -8.54
C LEU A 552 16.09 14.24 -7.50
N ALA A 553 16.46 13.00 -7.88
CA ALA A 553 17.04 12.03 -6.96
C ALA A 553 18.35 12.54 -6.34
N VAL A 554 19.25 13.13 -7.14
CA VAL A 554 20.49 13.75 -6.63
C VAL A 554 20.21 14.96 -5.74
N LEU A 555 19.27 15.81 -6.12
CA LEU A 555 18.89 16.99 -5.32
C LEU A 555 18.21 16.58 -3.99
N ASN A 556 17.38 15.53 -3.99
CA ASN A 556 16.77 14.97 -2.78
C ASN A 556 17.81 14.36 -1.84
N GLN A 557 18.87 13.73 -2.37
CA GLN A 557 20.00 13.28 -1.57
C GLN A 557 20.68 14.46 -0.87
N MET A 558 20.91 15.55 -1.58
CA MET A 558 21.50 16.77 -1.01
C MET A 558 20.58 17.42 0.03
N LEU A 559 19.26 17.41 -0.20
CA LEU A 559 18.26 17.86 0.76
C LEU A 559 18.30 17.03 2.04
N GLY A 560 18.33 15.70 1.89
CA GLY A 560 18.45 14.77 3.01
C GLY A 560 19.75 14.96 3.81
N GLU A 561 20.89 15.18 3.13
CA GLU A 561 22.17 15.47 3.76
C GLU A 561 22.12 16.78 4.54
N ALA A 562 21.53 17.83 3.96
CA ALA A 562 21.35 19.12 4.65
C ALA A 562 20.49 18.97 5.91
N ALA A 563 19.37 18.25 5.83
CA ALA A 563 18.49 17.98 6.97
C ALA A 563 19.23 17.19 8.08
N TYR A 564 20.00 16.16 7.72
CA TYR A 564 20.80 15.39 8.68
C TYR A 564 21.90 16.22 9.34
N LYS A 565 22.59 17.10 8.58
CA LYS A 565 23.61 18.00 9.16
C LYS A 565 23.02 19.02 10.14
N VAL A 566 21.80 19.47 9.89
CA VAL A 566 21.13 20.49 10.73
C VAL A 566 20.44 19.86 11.94
N PHE A 567 19.74 18.74 11.77
CA PHE A 567 18.88 18.16 12.80
C PHE A 567 19.41 16.86 13.41
N GLY A 568 20.41 16.19 12.77
CA GLY A 568 20.93 14.90 13.18
C GLY A 568 19.92 13.77 12.93
N ASN A 569 19.97 12.74 13.78
CA ASN A 569 19.10 11.56 13.73
C ASN A 569 17.83 11.69 14.59
N LYS A 570 17.28 12.90 14.73
CA LYS A 570 16.12 13.17 15.59
C LYS A 570 14.82 12.53 15.10
N PHE A 571 14.78 12.08 13.87
CA PHE A 571 13.62 11.42 13.27
C PHE A 571 14.07 10.22 12.42
N PRO A 572 13.16 9.22 12.22
CA PRO A 572 13.47 8.06 11.41
C PRO A 572 13.61 8.43 9.93
N PRO A 573 14.34 7.61 9.13
CA PRO A 573 14.31 7.75 7.68
C PRO A 573 12.93 7.38 7.12
N ASP A 574 12.61 7.91 5.95
CA ASP A 574 11.42 7.48 5.20
C ASP A 574 11.36 5.94 5.09
N ALA A 575 10.13 5.40 5.04
CA ALA A 575 9.92 3.99 4.82
C ALA A 575 10.37 3.59 3.41
N THR A 576 11.01 2.43 3.29
CA THR A 576 11.65 1.93 2.06
C THR A 576 11.40 0.45 1.82
N SER A 577 10.21 -0.03 2.20
CA SER A 577 9.83 -1.44 2.10
C SER A 577 10.76 -2.38 2.88
N THR A 578 11.24 -1.95 4.04
CA THR A 578 12.15 -2.71 4.91
C THR A 578 11.61 -2.83 6.31
N LEU A 579 12.10 -3.83 7.06
CA LEU A 579 11.63 -4.10 8.41
C LEU A 579 11.89 -2.90 9.34
N ARG A 580 10.86 -2.52 10.08
CA ARG A 580 10.86 -1.41 11.04
C ARG A 580 10.20 -1.82 12.35
N ILE A 581 10.50 -1.06 13.39
CA ILE A 581 9.78 -1.04 14.66
C ILE A 581 9.13 0.33 14.85
N SER A 582 7.82 0.34 15.12
CA SER A 582 7.07 1.57 15.40
C SER A 582 6.46 1.48 16.79
N ASP A 583 6.78 2.45 17.65
CA ASP A 583 6.28 2.56 19.01
C ASP A 583 4.94 3.31 19.08
N GLY A 584 4.10 2.95 20.06
CA GLY A 584 2.81 3.59 20.29
C GLY A 584 2.06 2.97 21.47
N LYS A 585 0.77 3.28 21.57
CA LYS A 585 -0.15 2.75 22.60
C LYS A 585 -1.55 2.59 22.04
N ILE A 586 -2.37 1.74 22.65
CA ILE A 586 -3.79 1.62 22.32
C ILE A 586 -4.50 2.89 22.80
N GLU A 587 -5.11 3.61 21.88
CA GLU A 587 -5.77 4.90 22.18
C GLU A 587 -6.81 5.24 21.12
N GLY A 588 -8.01 5.64 21.57
CA GLY A 588 -9.02 6.25 20.70
C GLY A 588 -8.62 7.64 20.20
N TYR A 589 -9.50 8.32 19.48
CA TYR A 589 -9.23 9.68 18.99
C TYR A 589 -10.55 10.45 18.76
N GLU A 590 -10.45 11.79 18.67
CA GLU A 590 -11.60 12.60 18.29
C GLU A 590 -12.00 12.33 16.84
N TYR A 591 -13.28 12.01 16.64
CA TYR A 591 -13.82 11.63 15.35
C TYR A 591 -15.25 12.14 15.16
N ASN A 592 -15.48 12.94 14.12
CA ASN A 592 -16.81 13.46 13.77
C ASN A 592 -17.62 14.08 14.94
N GLY A 593 -16.95 14.83 15.83
CA GLY A 593 -17.60 15.46 16.99
C GLY A 593 -17.89 14.53 18.16
N THR A 594 -17.32 13.31 18.12
CA THR A 594 -17.36 12.31 19.19
C THR A 594 -15.97 11.70 19.38
N ILE A 595 -15.88 10.63 20.13
CA ILE A 595 -14.65 9.88 20.34
C ILE A 595 -14.79 8.49 19.72
N ALA A 596 -13.91 8.14 18.79
CA ALA A 596 -13.72 6.77 18.37
C ALA A 596 -13.04 5.99 19.52
N PRO A 597 -13.59 4.82 19.96
CA PRO A 597 -13.06 4.09 21.10
C PRO A 597 -11.68 3.50 20.79
N GLY A 598 -10.86 3.26 21.81
CA GLY A 598 -9.60 2.54 21.66
C GLY A 598 -9.80 1.08 21.20
N LYS A 599 -10.92 0.44 21.58
CA LYS A 599 -11.25 -0.93 21.21
C LYS A 599 -12.67 -1.06 20.66
N THR A 600 -12.85 -1.98 19.71
CA THR A 600 -14.15 -2.43 19.21
C THR A 600 -14.46 -3.83 19.72
N THR A 601 -15.74 -4.21 19.83
CA THR A 601 -16.17 -5.49 20.38
C THR A 601 -17.06 -6.26 19.41
N PHE A 602 -17.29 -7.56 19.68
CA PHE A 602 -18.24 -8.36 18.90
C PHE A 602 -19.68 -7.83 19.00
N TYR A 603 -20.06 -7.11 20.06
CA TYR A 603 -21.34 -6.40 20.10
C TYR A 603 -21.48 -5.45 18.92
N GLY A 604 -20.47 -4.64 18.61
CA GLY A 604 -20.48 -3.70 17.50
C GLY A 604 -20.55 -4.39 16.14
N MET A 605 -19.89 -5.54 15.98
CA MET A 605 -19.99 -6.36 14.76
C MET A 605 -21.42 -6.82 14.50
N TYR A 606 -22.07 -7.39 15.52
CA TYR A 606 -23.47 -7.84 15.40
C TYR A 606 -24.46 -6.69 15.28
N ASP A 607 -24.20 -5.54 15.92
CA ASP A 607 -25.01 -4.34 15.75
C ASP A 607 -24.99 -3.85 14.29
N ARG A 608 -23.80 -3.77 13.67
CA ARG A 608 -23.65 -3.46 12.23
C ARG A 608 -24.45 -4.41 11.35
N TRP A 609 -24.27 -5.71 11.53
CA TRP A 609 -24.99 -6.72 10.77
C TRP A 609 -26.52 -6.58 10.88
N ASN A 610 -27.05 -6.38 12.10
CA ASN A 610 -28.48 -6.19 12.33
C ASN A 610 -28.99 -4.87 11.76
N SER A 611 -28.26 -3.76 11.97
CA SER A 611 -28.65 -2.41 11.54
C SER A 611 -28.73 -2.29 10.02
N PHE A 612 -27.90 -3.02 9.28
CA PHE A 612 -27.92 -3.05 7.81
C PHE A 612 -28.77 -4.18 7.22
N GLY A 613 -29.71 -4.73 8.00
CA GLY A 613 -30.77 -5.64 7.54
C GLY A 613 -30.25 -7.02 7.13
N LYS A 614 -29.10 -7.44 7.66
CA LYS A 614 -28.51 -8.78 7.43
C LYS A 614 -28.23 -9.10 5.95
N LYS A 615 -28.06 -8.09 5.12
CA LYS A 615 -27.70 -8.26 3.71
C LYS A 615 -26.26 -8.74 3.59
N GLU A 616 -26.00 -9.55 2.56
CA GLU A 616 -24.65 -10.06 2.29
C GLU A 616 -23.61 -8.94 2.13
N TYR A 617 -23.99 -7.88 1.45
CA TYR A 617 -23.10 -6.76 1.17
C TYR A 617 -23.64 -5.47 1.81
N PRO A 618 -22.76 -4.61 2.43
CA PRO A 618 -21.33 -4.84 2.72
C PRO A 618 -21.04 -5.48 4.09
N TRP A 619 -21.98 -5.50 5.04
CA TRP A 619 -21.79 -6.01 6.41
C TRP A 619 -22.48 -7.36 6.65
N GLY A 620 -22.52 -8.21 5.64
CA GLY A 620 -23.02 -9.57 5.77
C GLY A 620 -22.09 -10.43 6.64
N LEU A 621 -22.66 -11.46 7.23
CA LEU A 621 -21.91 -12.47 7.98
C LEU A 621 -22.14 -13.84 7.36
N HIS A 622 -21.05 -14.61 7.24
CA HIS A 622 -21.14 -16.01 6.84
C HIS A 622 -22.07 -16.80 7.78
N PRO A 623 -22.81 -17.82 7.33
CA PRO A 623 -23.74 -18.59 8.16
C PRO A 623 -23.17 -19.06 9.50
N ARG A 624 -21.87 -19.34 9.57
CA ARG A 624 -21.13 -19.69 10.81
C ARG A 624 -21.30 -18.64 11.91
N TRP A 625 -21.35 -17.35 11.56
CA TRP A 625 -21.44 -16.23 12.48
C TRP A 625 -22.86 -15.80 12.80
N GLN A 626 -23.87 -16.27 12.04
CA GLN A 626 -25.26 -15.82 12.21
C GLN A 626 -25.90 -16.35 13.50
N LYS A 627 -25.34 -17.40 14.09
CA LYS A 627 -25.73 -17.93 15.40
C LYS A 627 -24.56 -17.76 16.36
N ILE A 628 -24.79 -17.04 17.45
CA ILE A 628 -23.81 -16.87 18.51
C ILE A 628 -23.69 -18.19 19.29
N PRO A 629 -22.51 -18.80 19.43
CA PRO A 629 -22.32 -20.02 20.20
C PRO A 629 -22.62 -19.80 21.69
N ASP A 630 -23.14 -20.82 22.36
CA ASP A 630 -23.36 -20.79 23.81
C ASP A 630 -22.04 -20.53 24.54
N GLY A 631 -22.02 -19.54 25.44
CA GLY A 631 -20.83 -19.18 26.22
C GLY A 631 -19.84 -18.24 25.51
N PHE A 632 -20.10 -17.82 24.27
CA PHE A 632 -19.28 -16.80 23.63
C PHE A 632 -19.58 -15.40 24.18
N ASP A 633 -18.54 -14.68 24.61
CA ASP A 633 -18.68 -13.35 25.21
C ASP A 633 -18.56 -12.26 24.12
N LEU A 634 -19.67 -11.60 23.82
CA LEU A 634 -19.72 -10.51 22.85
C LEU A 634 -19.00 -9.22 23.28
N SER A 635 -18.64 -9.10 24.55
CA SER A 635 -17.86 -7.94 25.07
C SER A 635 -16.38 -8.05 24.73
N LEU A 636 -15.91 -9.19 24.25
CA LEU A 636 -14.53 -9.38 23.84
C LEU A 636 -14.15 -8.42 22.69
N PRO A 637 -12.91 -7.93 22.67
CA PRO A 637 -12.46 -7.05 21.62
C PRO A 637 -12.34 -7.79 20.28
N VAL A 638 -12.82 -7.17 19.21
CA VAL A 638 -12.56 -7.60 17.82
C VAL A 638 -11.27 -6.98 17.32
N GLY A 639 -11.11 -5.68 17.60
CA GLY A 639 -9.95 -4.90 17.16
C GLY A 639 -9.71 -3.68 18.02
N PHE A 640 -8.64 -2.97 17.71
CA PHE A 640 -8.28 -1.73 18.40
C PHE A 640 -7.62 -0.72 17.46
N ALA A 641 -7.65 0.55 17.88
CA ALA A 641 -6.87 1.63 17.30
C ALA A 641 -5.63 1.92 18.16
N SER A 642 -4.52 2.25 17.54
CA SER A 642 -3.28 2.60 18.25
C SER A 642 -2.55 3.77 17.60
N THR A 643 -1.69 4.42 18.39
CA THR A 643 -0.91 5.59 17.95
C THR A 643 0.35 5.23 17.18
N ASN A 644 0.55 3.97 16.84
CA ASN A 644 1.69 3.53 16.04
C ASN A 644 1.65 4.15 14.65
N ASP A 645 2.82 4.53 14.16
CA ASP A 645 3.02 5.01 12.80
C ASP A 645 3.11 3.82 11.84
N ILE A 646 2.18 3.74 10.90
CA ILE A 646 2.13 2.70 9.87
C ILE A 646 1.77 3.29 8.51
N VAL A 647 2.18 2.61 7.45
CA VAL A 647 1.71 2.83 6.07
C VAL A 647 1.45 1.50 5.38
N GLY A 648 0.92 1.52 4.16
CA GLY A 648 0.73 0.31 3.35
C GLY A 648 2.00 -0.54 3.31
N GLY A 649 1.86 -1.87 3.44
CA GLY A 649 2.96 -2.82 3.67
C GLY A 649 3.04 -3.32 5.11
N ASN A 650 2.55 -2.56 6.10
CA ASN A 650 2.38 -3.02 7.48
C ASN A 650 1.25 -4.03 7.65
N SER A 651 0.44 -4.30 6.65
CA SER A 651 -0.52 -5.41 6.67
C SER A 651 0.18 -6.72 7.05
N GLY A 652 -0.30 -7.40 8.12
CA GLY A 652 0.33 -8.60 8.66
C GLY A 652 1.44 -8.35 9.71
N SER A 653 1.70 -7.08 10.05
CA SER A 653 2.63 -6.74 11.14
C SER A 653 2.08 -7.21 12.48
N SER A 654 2.90 -7.91 13.24
CA SER A 654 2.56 -8.25 14.62
C SER A 654 2.63 -7.00 15.49
N VAL A 655 1.60 -6.83 16.34
CA VAL A 655 1.63 -5.88 17.45
C VAL A 655 2.04 -6.64 18.70
N ILE A 656 3.13 -6.22 19.32
CA ILE A 656 3.67 -6.88 20.51
C ILE A 656 3.74 -5.93 21.70
N ASN A 657 3.69 -6.50 22.91
CA ASN A 657 3.98 -5.77 24.15
C ASN A 657 5.49 -5.85 24.52
N GLU A 658 5.88 -5.26 25.62
CA GLU A 658 7.25 -5.27 26.15
C GLU A 658 7.82 -6.69 26.38
N LYS A 659 6.94 -7.68 26.60
CA LYS A 659 7.32 -9.09 26.80
C LYS A 659 7.47 -9.87 25.50
N LYS A 660 7.35 -9.21 24.35
CA LYS A 660 7.34 -9.82 23.02
C LYS A 660 6.14 -10.74 22.80
N GLU A 661 5.01 -10.49 23.48
CA GLU A 661 3.78 -11.25 23.29
C GLU A 661 2.90 -10.55 22.26
N VAL A 662 2.34 -11.32 21.31
CA VAL A 662 1.38 -10.82 20.31
C VAL A 662 0.11 -10.35 21.04
N VAL A 663 -0.21 -9.08 20.89
CA VAL A 663 -1.45 -8.46 21.38
C VAL A 663 -2.40 -8.08 20.27
N GLY A 664 -1.93 -8.09 19.01
CA GLY A 664 -2.75 -7.83 17.83
C GLY A 664 -2.02 -8.04 16.51
N LEU A 665 -2.76 -7.81 15.43
CA LEU A 665 -2.30 -7.96 14.05
C LEU A 665 -2.78 -6.75 13.24
N ILE A 666 -1.85 -5.92 12.76
CA ILE A 666 -2.17 -4.76 11.92
C ILE A 666 -2.79 -5.22 10.59
N HIS A 667 -3.88 -4.59 10.19
CA HIS A 667 -4.49 -4.80 8.89
C HIS A 667 -4.83 -3.51 8.14
N ASP A 668 -5.00 -2.38 8.84
CA ASP A 668 -5.40 -1.11 8.23
C ASP A 668 -4.92 0.10 9.06
N GLY A 669 -5.22 1.30 8.57
CA GLY A 669 -5.17 2.57 9.29
C GLY A 669 -6.50 3.32 9.16
N ASN A 670 -6.70 4.37 9.94
CA ASN A 670 -7.84 5.26 9.74
C ASN A 670 -7.62 6.20 8.53
N LEU A 671 -8.64 6.97 8.15
CA LEU A 671 -8.55 7.86 6.98
C LEU A 671 -7.46 8.94 7.15
N GLU A 672 -7.31 9.43 8.37
CA GLU A 672 -6.33 10.44 8.77
C GLU A 672 -4.89 9.92 8.63
N SER A 673 -4.67 8.61 8.75
CA SER A 673 -3.37 7.97 8.57
C SER A 673 -2.84 8.03 7.13
N LEU A 674 -3.71 8.29 6.14
CA LEU A 674 -3.31 8.41 4.73
C LEU A 674 -2.44 9.64 4.45
N ALA A 675 -2.45 10.65 5.34
CA ALA A 675 -1.47 11.73 5.35
C ALA A 675 -0.04 11.24 5.67
N GLY A 676 0.08 10.03 6.24
CA GLY A 676 1.33 9.42 6.72
C GLY A 676 2.43 9.26 5.67
N ASP A 677 2.08 9.31 4.38
CA ASP A 677 3.08 9.36 3.31
C ASP A 677 3.95 10.63 3.41
N PHE A 678 3.37 11.74 3.86
CA PHE A 678 4.02 13.05 3.89
C PHE A 678 4.32 13.53 5.30
N ILE A 679 3.45 13.21 6.25
CA ILE A 679 3.54 13.69 7.64
C ILE A 679 2.83 12.72 8.58
N PHE A 680 3.39 12.49 9.76
CA PHE A 680 2.71 11.78 10.83
C PHE A 680 2.06 12.78 11.80
N LEU A 681 0.76 12.65 12.02
CA LEU A 681 -0.01 13.51 12.93
C LEU A 681 -0.47 12.68 14.12
N PRO A 682 0.27 12.66 15.24
CA PRO A 682 -0.02 11.79 16.39
C PRO A 682 -1.40 12.03 17.04
N GLU A 683 -1.98 13.22 16.84
CA GLU A 683 -3.28 13.57 17.39
C GLU A 683 -4.43 12.73 16.82
N ASN A 684 -4.39 12.31 15.56
CA ASN A 684 -5.50 11.62 14.91
C ASN A 684 -5.09 10.47 13.97
N ASN A 685 -3.80 10.30 13.65
CA ASN A 685 -3.31 9.11 12.94
C ASN A 685 -3.47 7.88 13.83
N ARG A 686 -4.16 6.85 13.35
CA ARG A 686 -4.31 5.58 14.06
C ARG A 686 -4.06 4.39 13.16
N ALA A 687 -3.25 3.46 13.66
CA ALA A 687 -3.16 2.11 13.14
C ALA A 687 -4.36 1.30 13.63
N VAL A 688 -4.87 0.40 12.79
CA VAL A 688 -6.01 -0.47 13.10
C VAL A 688 -5.56 -1.92 13.10
N ALA A 689 -5.87 -2.65 14.16
CA ALA A 689 -5.44 -4.03 14.36
C ALA A 689 -6.59 -4.93 14.80
N THR A 690 -6.53 -6.21 14.38
CA THR A 690 -7.30 -7.30 14.99
C THR A 690 -6.73 -7.58 16.38
N ASP A 691 -7.60 -7.71 17.41
CA ASP A 691 -7.17 -8.00 18.78
C ASP A 691 -6.87 -9.49 18.97
N SER A 692 -5.75 -9.82 19.61
CA SER A 692 -5.29 -11.20 19.80
C SER A 692 -6.22 -12.03 20.70
N TRP A 693 -6.89 -11.41 21.69
CA TRP A 693 -7.81 -12.09 22.58
C TRP A 693 -9.10 -12.49 21.85
N GLY A 694 -9.71 -11.55 21.15
CA GLY A 694 -10.91 -11.84 20.33
C GLY A 694 -10.63 -12.86 19.24
N LEU A 695 -9.43 -12.82 18.64
CA LEU A 695 -9.02 -13.80 17.64
C LEU A 695 -8.95 -15.24 18.21
N ILE A 696 -8.32 -15.44 19.37
CA ILE A 696 -8.26 -16.78 20.01
C ILE A 696 -9.67 -17.30 20.33
N GLU A 697 -10.54 -16.47 20.85
CA GLU A 697 -11.91 -16.90 21.17
C GLU A 697 -12.72 -17.19 19.89
N ALA A 698 -12.51 -16.44 18.81
CA ALA A 698 -13.10 -16.76 17.51
C ALA A 698 -12.61 -18.11 16.97
N LEU A 699 -11.30 -18.40 17.06
CA LEU A 699 -10.73 -19.69 16.66
C LEU A 699 -11.35 -20.86 17.43
N LYS A 700 -11.61 -20.71 18.74
CA LYS A 700 -12.24 -21.75 19.57
C LYS A 700 -13.71 -21.96 19.22
N PHE A 701 -14.51 -20.89 19.27
CA PHE A 701 -15.96 -20.98 19.26
C PHE A 701 -16.57 -21.09 17.85
N TYR A 702 -15.99 -20.44 16.85
CA TYR A 702 -16.54 -20.41 15.50
C TYR A 702 -15.81 -21.31 14.51
N PHE A 703 -14.51 -21.49 14.68
CA PHE A 703 -13.71 -22.32 13.76
C PHE A 703 -13.38 -23.71 14.34
N HIS A 704 -13.56 -23.91 15.65
CA HIS A 704 -13.20 -25.17 16.34
C HIS A 704 -11.74 -25.59 16.04
N ALA A 705 -10.83 -24.60 16.07
CA ALA A 705 -9.44 -24.74 15.66
C ALA A 705 -8.53 -25.09 16.84
N ASP A 706 -8.89 -26.13 17.63
CA ASP A 706 -8.23 -26.48 18.90
C ASP A 706 -6.72 -26.70 18.77
N ARG A 707 -6.27 -27.41 17.71
CA ARG A 707 -4.83 -27.61 17.44
C ARG A 707 -4.09 -26.27 17.30
N LEU A 708 -4.64 -25.36 16.50
CA LEU A 708 -4.04 -24.05 16.28
C LEU A 708 -4.04 -23.20 17.56
N VAL A 709 -5.14 -23.23 18.31
CA VAL A 709 -5.26 -22.52 19.59
C VAL A 709 -4.22 -23.04 20.60
N ASN A 710 -4.07 -24.37 20.73
CA ASN A 710 -3.09 -24.99 21.61
C ASN A 710 -1.66 -24.58 21.21
N GLU A 711 -1.34 -24.61 19.92
CA GLU A 711 -0.02 -24.22 19.42
C GLU A 711 0.27 -22.73 19.70
N LEU A 712 -0.68 -21.83 19.45
CA LEU A 712 -0.52 -20.40 19.74
C LEU A 712 -0.30 -20.15 21.25
N GLN A 713 -1.02 -20.85 22.11
CA GLN A 713 -0.93 -20.66 23.56
C GLN A 713 0.30 -21.32 24.20
N SER A 714 0.77 -22.45 23.66
CA SER A 714 1.97 -23.16 24.15
C SER A 714 3.27 -22.68 23.49
N GLY A 715 3.16 -22.09 22.28
CA GLY A 715 4.28 -21.70 21.43
C GLY A 715 4.92 -22.86 20.66
N LYS A 716 4.29 -24.03 20.63
CA LYS A 716 4.76 -25.23 19.91
C LYS A 716 3.62 -26.17 19.58
N THR A 717 3.83 -27.05 18.62
CA THR A 717 2.93 -28.19 18.35
C THR A 717 3.01 -29.24 19.47
N GLU A 718 1.90 -29.91 19.75
CA GLU A 718 1.86 -31.04 20.67
C GLU A 718 2.51 -32.31 20.09
#